data_1ab990b85b4d52d996754b4896aacbe0
#
_entry.id   1ab990b85b4d52d996754b4896aacbe0
#
_cell.length_a   1.000
_cell.length_b   1.000
_cell.length_c   1.000
_cell.angle_alpha   90.00
_cell.angle_beta   90.00
_cell.angle_gamma   90.00
#
_symmetry.space_group_name_H-M   'P 1'
#
loop_
_entity.id
_entity.type
_entity.pdbx_description
1 polymer ?
#
loop_
_entity_poly.entity_id
_entity_poly.type
_entity_poly.pdbx_seq_one_letter_code
_entity_poly.pdbx_strand_id
1 'polypeptide(L)'
;MTASKSTLSAQDRQSLAESARLCEIVVEANPSDLAALETLKEIYTKLGDREKLTRVLGKIAETARSQPIGPLMSPPARPILTSPAPASGEWRPGSGTRLGDRLVAGGLITADQLRRALIEQRGTTVKLGTMLVRLGFLTEDKLVAFLSKQYRMPSIVLSQLDIEPEVLKLIPVQLAQKHDMLPISREGNILTVAMADPTNVLAVDDVEFMTNLQVHPVVASEAAIRKAIDFFYHGPGWDVAEMIAELEAQPTDASVAGEEEEFNKLDLHELKESPDDAPVVRLINMILVDAIRRGASDIHFEPYEKVCRVRFRIDGVLHEIMGPPKRLEAALISRVKIMGNLDIAERRLPQDGRIRLRYNQRDIDLRVSTLPTIFGEKAVMRILDKESLQLDLSKLGFDSWSLEQFNRAIHEPYGMILITGPTGSGKTTTLYSAIHTINSPSINISTAEDPVEYNLKGVNQLQVNDEIGRTFAAALRSFLRQDPDVILVGETRDLETAQIGIRAALTGHLVLSTLHTNDCPSTIARLIDMGVPAFLVASALTLVLAQRLARRVCGDCREPYEAQEEDLVPYGHVLQGLGRVTFFRGKGCRTCNFTGMRGRVAIYEVMPISPEIRDLVLHNAPTAEIRQLAQSQGMRTLRQNALLKVIEGTTIVEEVLRVTLT
;
A
#
# COMPACT_ATOMS: atom_id res chain seq x y z
N MET A 1 15.46 40.96 26.22
CA MET A 1 14.07 40.61 26.32
C MET A 1 13.97 39.24 26.99
N THR A 2 13.33 39.19 28.11
CA THR A 2 13.38 38.20 29.18
C THR A 2 12.63 36.92 28.81
N ALA A 3 13.35 35.79 28.66
CA ALA A 3 12.75 34.48 28.55
C ALA A 3 12.20 34.05 29.91
N SER A 4 10.92 33.71 29.96
CA SER A 4 10.17 33.24 31.14
C SER A 4 10.78 31.92 31.65
N LYS A 5 11.34 31.94 32.85
CA LYS A 5 11.73 30.73 33.59
C LYS A 5 10.46 30.01 34.05
N SER A 6 10.03 28.95 33.41
CA SER A 6 9.09 28.01 33.98
C SER A 6 9.79 27.27 35.12
N THR A 7 9.38 27.51 36.37
CA THR A 7 9.88 26.80 37.53
C THR A 7 9.27 25.40 37.59
N LEU A 8 10.09 24.37 37.34
CA LEU A 8 9.75 22.97 37.54
C LEU A 8 9.27 22.73 38.96
N SER A 9 8.21 21.93 39.15
CA SER A 9 7.74 21.53 40.46
C SER A 9 8.80 20.68 41.19
N ALA A 10 8.75 20.63 42.54
CA ALA A 10 9.67 19.80 43.34
C ALA A 10 9.58 18.31 42.94
N GLN A 11 8.39 17.84 42.57
CA GLN A 11 8.11 16.47 42.18
C GLN A 11 8.69 16.16 40.77
N ASP A 12 8.61 17.10 39.82
CA ASP A 12 9.23 16.96 38.50
C ASP A 12 10.75 16.94 38.56
N ARG A 13 11.35 17.74 39.45
CA ARG A 13 12.81 17.74 39.68
C ARG A 13 13.29 16.42 40.25
N GLN A 14 12.54 15.81 41.17
CA GLN A 14 12.88 14.52 41.73
C GLN A 14 12.80 13.40 40.70
N SER A 15 11.75 13.36 39.90
CA SER A 15 11.57 12.39 38.80
C SER A 15 12.67 12.51 37.73
N LEU A 16 13.03 13.75 37.35
CA LEU A 16 14.15 13.99 36.42
C LEU A 16 15.49 13.58 37.00
N ALA A 17 15.72 13.77 38.32
CA ALA A 17 16.95 13.35 38.97
C ALA A 17 17.07 11.82 39.06
N GLU A 18 15.97 11.10 39.25
CA GLU A 18 15.95 9.62 39.23
C GLU A 18 16.20 9.10 37.81
N SER A 19 15.59 9.69 36.79
CA SER A 19 15.84 9.36 35.40
C SER A 19 17.29 9.62 34.97
N ALA A 20 17.90 10.71 35.48
CA ALA A 20 19.31 10.99 35.23
C ALA A 20 20.23 9.91 35.83
N ARG A 21 19.95 9.43 37.03
CA ARG A 21 20.73 8.36 37.68
C ARG A 21 20.68 7.06 36.89
N LEU A 22 19.53 6.69 36.37
CA LEU A 22 19.38 5.50 35.52
C LEU A 22 20.20 5.63 34.20
N CYS A 23 20.15 6.77 33.54
CA CYS A 23 20.96 7.02 32.36
C CYS A 23 22.48 7.12 32.69
N GLU A 24 22.87 7.64 33.86
CA GLU A 24 24.27 7.63 34.32
C GLU A 24 24.81 6.20 34.46
N ILE A 25 24.02 5.26 34.99
CA ILE A 25 24.38 3.83 35.11
C ILE A 25 24.57 3.21 33.72
N VAL A 26 23.70 3.53 32.75
CA VAL A 26 23.83 3.04 31.39
C VAL A 26 25.10 3.57 30.72
N VAL A 27 25.43 4.85 30.92
CA VAL A 27 26.65 5.48 30.39
C VAL A 27 27.90 4.98 31.10
N GLU A 28 27.82 4.55 32.37
CA GLU A 28 28.93 3.91 33.06
C GLU A 28 29.20 2.51 32.53
N ALA A 29 28.15 1.75 32.20
CA ALA A 29 28.26 0.42 31.62
C ALA A 29 28.71 0.47 30.14
N ASN A 30 28.24 1.47 29.38
CA ASN A 30 28.60 1.69 27.98
C ASN A 30 28.88 3.20 27.72
N PRO A 31 30.13 3.66 27.87
CA PRO A 31 30.50 5.06 27.72
C PRO A 31 30.25 5.67 26.34
N SER A 32 30.05 4.84 25.31
CA SER A 32 29.79 5.25 23.92
C SER A 32 28.30 5.23 23.52
N ASP A 33 27.39 5.00 24.46
CA ASP A 33 25.95 5.02 24.19
C ASP A 33 25.45 6.45 23.96
N LEU A 34 25.33 6.79 22.68
CA LEU A 34 24.96 8.13 22.23
C LEU A 34 23.52 8.49 22.66
N ALA A 35 22.60 7.53 22.68
CA ALA A 35 21.20 7.73 23.03
C ALA A 35 21.06 8.06 24.54
N ALA A 36 21.79 7.34 25.39
CA ALA A 36 21.83 7.63 26.83
C ALA A 36 22.51 8.98 27.13
N LEU A 37 23.57 9.33 26.39
CA LEU A 37 24.25 10.62 26.51
C LEU A 37 23.35 11.79 26.05
N GLU A 38 22.60 11.64 24.97
CA GLU A 38 21.63 12.67 24.51
C GLU A 38 20.49 12.85 25.49
N THR A 39 19.98 11.77 26.06
CA THR A 39 18.95 11.82 27.11
C THR A 39 19.46 12.56 28.37
N LEU A 40 20.69 12.29 28.81
CA LEU A 40 21.32 13.01 29.95
C LEU A 40 21.50 14.50 29.63
N LYS A 41 21.89 14.87 28.43
CA LYS A 41 21.99 16.26 27.98
C LYS A 41 20.65 16.99 28.11
N GLU A 42 19.54 16.37 27.69
CA GLU A 42 18.21 16.97 27.82
C GLU A 42 17.79 17.13 29.30
N ILE A 43 18.01 16.10 30.12
CA ILE A 43 17.65 16.11 31.53
C ILE A 43 18.44 17.20 32.26
N TYR A 44 19.76 17.29 32.07
CA TYR A 44 20.58 18.30 32.75
C TYR A 44 20.34 19.71 32.21
N THR A 45 19.91 19.86 30.98
CA THR A 45 19.43 21.14 30.45
C THR A 45 18.16 21.60 31.15
N LYS A 46 17.20 20.69 31.40
CA LYS A 46 15.95 20.98 32.15
C LYS A 46 16.21 21.24 33.63
N LEU A 47 17.13 20.50 34.24
CA LEU A 47 17.50 20.69 35.67
C LEU A 47 18.34 21.93 35.88
N GLY A 48 18.98 22.48 34.84
CA GLY A 48 19.86 23.65 34.91
C GLY A 48 21.25 23.34 35.50
N ASP A 49 21.65 22.07 35.56
CA ASP A 49 22.95 21.62 36.07
C ASP A 49 24.03 21.77 35.00
N ARG A 50 24.67 22.94 35.02
CA ARG A 50 25.68 23.31 34.02
C ARG A 50 26.95 22.47 34.08
N GLU A 51 27.34 22.01 35.27
CA GLU A 51 28.57 21.23 35.42
C GLU A 51 28.42 19.82 34.83
N LYS A 52 27.32 19.13 35.15
CA LYS A 52 27.02 17.82 34.61
C LYS A 52 26.71 17.88 33.10
N LEU A 53 26.04 18.92 32.65
CA LEU A 53 25.78 19.16 31.23
C LEU A 53 27.10 19.30 30.45
N THR A 54 28.08 20.04 30.96
CA THR A 54 29.38 20.22 30.30
C THR A 54 30.14 18.89 30.21
N ARG A 55 30.09 18.04 31.22
CA ARG A 55 30.69 16.69 31.19
C ARG A 55 30.05 15.78 30.15
N VAL A 56 28.73 15.80 30.04
CA VAL A 56 28.00 15.01 29.03
C VAL A 56 28.30 15.49 27.64
N LEU A 57 28.36 16.79 27.38
CA LEU A 57 28.74 17.36 26.09
C LEU A 57 30.18 17.00 25.71
N GLY A 58 31.10 16.96 26.69
CA GLY A 58 32.46 16.46 26.47
C GLY A 58 32.51 15.01 26.00
N LYS A 59 31.76 14.12 26.67
CA LYS A 59 31.67 12.69 26.30
C LYS A 59 31.03 12.49 24.94
N ILE A 60 29.99 13.23 24.59
CA ILE A 60 29.37 13.20 23.23
C ILE A 60 30.41 13.59 22.18
N ALA A 61 31.20 14.63 22.42
CA ALA A 61 32.26 15.07 21.49
C ALA A 61 33.41 14.06 21.37
N GLU A 62 33.76 13.35 22.45
CA GLU A 62 34.75 12.25 22.42
C GLU A 62 34.21 11.03 21.70
N THR A 63 32.97 10.63 21.93
CA THR A 63 32.32 9.51 21.25
C THR A 63 32.17 9.78 19.75
N ALA A 64 31.84 11.02 19.37
CA ALA A 64 31.78 11.44 17.96
C ALA A 64 33.17 11.44 17.27
N ARG A 65 34.28 11.60 18.03
CA ARG A 65 35.64 11.54 17.50
C ARG A 65 36.21 10.12 17.45
N SER A 66 35.73 9.23 18.28
CA SER A 66 36.22 7.84 18.38
C SER A 66 35.44 6.86 17.52
N GLN A 67 34.29 7.24 16.94
CA GLN A 67 33.72 6.44 15.87
C GLN A 67 34.63 6.56 14.63
N PRO A 68 35.13 5.44 14.07
CA PRO A 68 35.77 5.50 12.77
C PRO A 68 34.75 6.16 11.82
N ILE A 69 35.17 7.22 11.16
CA ILE A 69 34.43 7.80 10.05
C ILE A 69 34.17 6.62 9.12
N GLY A 70 32.95 6.10 9.18
CA GLY A 70 32.47 5.13 8.21
C GLY A 70 32.78 5.73 6.85
N PRO A 71 33.12 4.96 5.83
CA PRO A 71 33.57 5.51 4.56
C PRO A 71 32.58 6.61 4.20
N LEU A 72 33.13 7.83 4.03
CA LEU A 72 32.41 8.99 3.52
C LEU A 72 31.42 8.48 2.50
N MET A 73 30.12 8.73 2.71
CA MET A 73 29.09 8.41 1.72
C MET A 73 29.69 8.76 0.37
N SER A 74 29.94 7.75 -0.43
CA SER A 74 30.42 7.92 -1.79
C SER A 74 29.48 8.94 -2.42
N PRO A 75 30.00 9.94 -3.13
CA PRO A 75 29.14 10.86 -3.85
C PRO A 75 28.10 10.03 -4.62
N PRO A 76 26.85 10.48 -4.78
CA PRO A 76 25.75 9.70 -5.36
C PRO A 76 26.29 8.99 -6.60
N ALA A 77 26.05 7.69 -6.68
CA ALA A 77 26.63 6.82 -7.69
C ALA A 77 26.50 7.49 -9.06
N ARG A 78 27.65 7.76 -9.70
CA ARG A 78 27.66 8.26 -11.07
C ARG A 78 26.77 7.34 -11.90
N PRO A 79 25.91 7.88 -12.79
CA PRO A 79 25.06 7.06 -13.63
C PRO A 79 25.91 6.01 -14.33
N ILE A 80 25.53 4.73 -14.18
CA ILE A 80 26.25 3.64 -14.81
C ILE A 80 25.97 3.72 -16.31
N LEU A 81 26.86 4.38 -17.02
CA LEU A 81 26.88 4.40 -18.48
C LEU A 81 27.40 3.06 -18.96
N THR A 82 26.51 2.24 -19.49
CA THR A 82 26.87 0.94 -20.06
C THR A 82 27.29 1.11 -21.52
N SER A 83 28.51 1.63 -21.78
CA SER A 83 29.29 1.40 -23.00
C SER A 83 30.59 2.22 -23.00
N PRO A 84 31.68 1.79 -23.69
CA PRO A 84 32.91 2.54 -23.77
C PRO A 84 32.73 3.85 -24.54
N ALA A 85 33.38 4.91 -24.05
CA ALA A 85 33.35 6.21 -24.70
C ALA A 85 33.83 6.14 -26.16
N PRO A 86 33.13 6.74 -27.12
CA PRO A 86 33.59 6.82 -28.49
C PRO A 86 34.67 7.90 -28.63
N ALA A 87 35.69 7.59 -29.41
CA ALA A 87 36.65 8.55 -29.89
C ALA A 87 35.95 9.62 -30.74
N SER A 88 36.38 10.87 -30.57
CA SER A 88 35.91 12.05 -31.30
C SER A 88 35.82 11.83 -32.81
N GLY A 89 34.61 11.78 -33.34
CA GLY A 89 34.34 11.75 -34.76
C GLY A 89 32.95 12.33 -35.05
N GLU A 90 32.93 13.33 -35.97
CA GLU A 90 31.73 14.02 -36.43
C GLU A 90 30.63 13.06 -36.86
N TRP A 91 29.44 13.23 -36.28
CA TRP A 91 28.23 12.46 -36.62
C TRP A 91 27.63 12.92 -37.96
N ARG A 92 27.39 12.03 -38.88
CA ARG A 92 26.58 12.27 -40.10
C ARG A 92 25.42 11.27 -40.17
N PRO A 93 24.15 11.70 -40.41
CA PRO A 93 23.02 10.79 -40.52
C PRO A 93 23.15 9.88 -41.72
N GLY A 94 23.21 8.57 -41.50
CA GLY A 94 23.30 7.55 -42.54
C GLY A 94 21.93 7.08 -43.06
N SER A 95 21.85 6.99 -44.36
CA SER A 95 20.72 6.62 -45.22
C SER A 95 19.75 5.53 -44.79
N GLY A 96 18.47 5.86 -44.67
CA GLY A 96 17.34 5.25 -45.35
C GLY A 96 16.80 3.86 -45.02
N THR A 97 17.27 3.11 -44.03
CA THR A 97 16.60 1.84 -43.63
C THR A 97 15.78 2.02 -42.34
N ARG A 98 14.49 1.61 -42.42
CA ARG A 98 13.55 1.77 -41.29
C ARG A 98 14.00 0.95 -40.09
N LEU A 99 13.70 1.41 -38.83
CA LEU A 99 14.04 0.73 -37.57
C LEU A 99 13.63 -0.75 -37.57
N GLY A 100 12.44 -1.07 -38.09
CA GLY A 100 11.93 -2.45 -38.18
C GLY A 100 12.83 -3.37 -38.99
N ASP A 101 13.29 -2.91 -40.14
CA ASP A 101 14.14 -3.71 -41.06
C ASP A 101 15.51 -3.98 -40.41
N ARG A 102 16.04 -3.04 -39.64
CA ARG A 102 17.29 -3.19 -38.90
C ARG A 102 17.18 -4.16 -37.73
N LEU A 103 16.05 -4.17 -37.03
CA LEU A 103 15.78 -5.13 -35.94
C LEU A 103 15.67 -6.56 -36.49
N VAL A 104 15.07 -6.75 -37.68
CA VAL A 104 15.04 -8.04 -38.38
C VAL A 104 16.44 -8.45 -38.84
N ALA A 105 17.20 -7.54 -39.46
CA ALA A 105 18.59 -7.80 -39.87
C ALA A 105 19.51 -8.12 -38.71
N GLY A 106 19.25 -7.53 -37.54
CA GLY A 106 19.96 -7.82 -36.27
C GLY A 106 19.52 -9.12 -35.58
N GLY A 107 18.56 -9.85 -36.13
CA GLY A 107 18.07 -11.13 -35.58
C GLY A 107 17.29 -10.97 -34.24
N LEU A 108 16.86 -9.78 -33.90
CA LEU A 108 16.12 -9.50 -32.68
C LEU A 108 14.63 -9.80 -32.78
N ILE A 109 14.07 -9.68 -33.97
CA ILE A 109 12.68 -10.01 -34.30
C ILE A 109 12.61 -10.71 -35.69
N THR A 110 11.54 -11.46 -35.94
CA THR A 110 11.27 -12.05 -37.26
C THR A 110 10.49 -11.09 -38.17
N ALA A 111 10.52 -11.31 -39.47
CA ALA A 111 9.75 -10.53 -40.45
C ALA A 111 8.23 -10.60 -40.20
N ASP A 112 7.74 -11.73 -39.68
CA ASP A 112 6.33 -11.91 -39.34
C ASP A 112 5.93 -11.16 -38.08
N GLN A 113 6.81 -11.11 -37.08
CA GLN A 113 6.63 -10.28 -35.89
C GLN A 113 6.60 -8.79 -36.23
N LEU A 114 7.47 -8.35 -37.15
CA LEU A 114 7.46 -6.98 -37.65
C LEU A 114 6.15 -6.66 -38.37
N ARG A 115 5.65 -7.54 -39.24
CA ARG A 115 4.36 -7.34 -39.92
C ARG A 115 3.20 -7.21 -38.93
N ARG A 116 3.12 -8.09 -37.93
CA ARG A 116 2.10 -8.01 -36.86
C ARG A 116 2.16 -6.69 -36.11
N ALA A 117 3.36 -6.27 -35.70
CA ALA A 117 3.54 -5.01 -35.00
C ALA A 117 3.14 -3.79 -35.84
N LEU A 118 3.41 -3.80 -37.15
CA LEU A 118 3.01 -2.73 -38.07
C LEU A 118 1.49 -2.70 -38.33
N ILE A 119 0.82 -3.86 -38.29
CA ILE A 119 -0.65 -3.93 -38.40
C ILE A 119 -1.30 -3.35 -37.15
N GLU A 120 -0.85 -3.74 -35.97
CA GLU A 120 -1.35 -3.22 -34.67
C GLU A 120 -1.02 -1.75 -34.47
N GLN A 121 0.07 -1.25 -35.05
CA GLN A 121 0.44 0.16 -34.99
C GLN A 121 -0.50 1.04 -35.84
N ARG A 122 -1.17 0.51 -36.85
CA ARG A 122 -2.08 1.28 -37.73
C ARG A 122 -3.26 1.79 -36.92
N GLY A 123 -3.37 3.11 -36.85
CA GLY A 123 -4.42 3.80 -36.06
C GLY A 123 -4.04 4.15 -34.64
N THR A 124 -2.78 3.92 -34.23
CA THR A 124 -2.26 4.34 -32.92
C THR A 124 -1.07 5.29 -33.09
N THR A 125 -0.85 6.17 -32.10
CA THR A 125 0.31 7.08 -32.05
C THR A 125 1.56 6.44 -31.44
N VAL A 126 1.50 5.15 -31.12
CA VAL A 126 2.57 4.40 -30.44
C VAL A 126 3.73 4.13 -31.40
N LYS A 127 4.97 4.38 -30.96
CA LYS A 127 6.18 4.10 -31.76
C LYS A 127 6.38 2.60 -31.94
N LEU A 128 6.98 2.17 -33.07
CA LEU A 128 7.17 0.75 -33.41
C LEU A 128 7.94 -0.04 -32.32
N GLY A 129 8.98 0.56 -31.75
CA GLY A 129 9.77 -0.07 -30.68
C GLY A 129 8.91 -0.41 -29.45
N THR A 130 8.11 0.54 -29.01
CA THR A 130 7.18 0.37 -27.88
C THR A 130 6.10 -0.67 -28.19
N MET A 131 5.60 -0.71 -29.44
CA MET A 131 4.65 -1.73 -29.88
C MET A 131 5.25 -3.15 -29.86
N LEU A 132 6.48 -3.33 -30.30
CA LEU A 132 7.18 -4.62 -30.26
C LEU A 132 7.39 -5.13 -28.84
N VAL A 133 7.69 -4.23 -27.89
CA VAL A 133 7.79 -4.57 -26.48
C VAL A 133 6.43 -4.93 -25.90
N ARG A 134 5.38 -4.18 -26.23
CA ARG A 134 4.00 -4.41 -25.75
C ARG A 134 3.45 -5.75 -26.23
N LEU A 135 3.79 -6.18 -27.44
CA LEU A 135 3.43 -7.47 -28.02
C LEU A 135 4.32 -8.63 -27.52
N GLY A 136 5.31 -8.35 -26.67
CA GLY A 136 6.21 -9.36 -26.11
C GLY A 136 7.23 -9.93 -27.12
N PHE A 137 7.41 -9.31 -28.28
CA PHE A 137 8.36 -9.78 -29.31
C PHE A 137 9.79 -9.37 -29.00
N LEU A 138 9.99 -8.33 -28.18
CA LEU A 138 11.29 -7.79 -27.77
C LEU A 138 11.22 -7.32 -26.33
N THR A 139 12.29 -7.54 -25.56
CA THR A 139 12.40 -6.94 -24.20
C THR A 139 12.91 -5.51 -24.30
N GLU A 140 12.50 -4.66 -23.35
CA GLU A 140 12.89 -3.25 -23.28
C GLU A 140 14.42 -3.07 -23.27
N ASP A 141 15.12 -3.88 -22.47
CA ASP A 141 16.58 -3.85 -22.38
C ASP A 141 17.28 -4.14 -23.71
N LYS A 142 16.75 -5.13 -24.47
CA LYS A 142 17.30 -5.48 -25.80
C LYS A 142 17.06 -4.37 -26.79
N LEU A 143 15.91 -3.69 -26.73
CA LEU A 143 15.61 -2.54 -27.58
C LEU A 143 16.58 -1.39 -27.28
N VAL A 144 16.74 -1.02 -26.02
CA VAL A 144 17.64 0.06 -25.60
C VAL A 144 19.10 -0.25 -25.97
N ALA A 145 19.57 -1.48 -25.72
CA ALA A 145 20.92 -1.91 -26.09
C ALA A 145 21.14 -1.87 -27.62
N PHE A 146 20.14 -2.21 -28.42
CA PHE A 146 20.20 -2.11 -29.88
C PHE A 146 20.27 -0.64 -30.34
N LEU A 147 19.42 0.23 -29.78
CA LEU A 147 19.40 1.66 -30.10
C LEU A 147 20.73 2.34 -29.69
N SER A 148 21.28 2.01 -28.53
CA SER A 148 22.58 2.49 -28.07
C SER A 148 23.71 2.13 -29.06
N LYS A 149 23.76 0.90 -29.53
CA LYS A 149 24.73 0.46 -30.55
C LYS A 149 24.49 1.16 -31.88
N GLN A 150 23.25 1.33 -32.29
CA GLN A 150 22.86 1.91 -33.56
C GLN A 150 23.23 3.40 -33.64
N TYR A 151 22.94 4.15 -32.58
CA TYR A 151 23.20 5.58 -32.49
C TYR A 151 24.62 5.89 -31.99
N ARG A 152 25.38 4.88 -31.56
CA ARG A 152 26.71 5.02 -30.94
C ARG A 152 26.70 5.99 -29.74
N MET A 153 25.61 5.96 -28.99
CA MET A 153 25.39 6.79 -27.82
C MET A 153 25.24 5.92 -26.56
N PRO A 154 25.68 6.39 -25.40
CA PRO A 154 25.50 5.63 -24.16
C PRO A 154 24.01 5.50 -23.84
N SER A 155 23.63 4.38 -23.23
CA SER A 155 22.29 4.15 -22.72
C SER A 155 22.27 4.24 -21.19
N ILE A 156 21.09 4.61 -20.64
CA ILE A 156 20.92 4.80 -19.22
C ILE A 156 19.66 4.11 -18.72
N VAL A 157 19.72 3.54 -17.50
CA VAL A 157 18.57 2.96 -16.81
C VAL A 157 18.02 3.98 -15.82
N LEU A 158 16.82 4.51 -16.11
CA LEU A 158 16.22 5.62 -15.35
C LEU A 158 15.66 5.21 -13.98
N SER A 159 15.41 3.92 -13.74
CA SER A 159 14.76 3.42 -12.51
C SER A 159 15.59 3.60 -11.23
N GLN A 160 16.89 3.84 -11.33
CA GLN A 160 17.82 3.96 -10.20
C GLN A 160 18.45 5.35 -10.05
N LEU A 161 17.99 6.33 -10.84
CA LEU A 161 18.57 7.66 -10.83
C LEU A 161 17.89 8.54 -9.79
N ASP A 162 18.71 9.38 -9.16
CA ASP A 162 18.27 10.52 -8.38
C ASP A 162 18.65 11.79 -9.15
N ILE A 163 17.66 12.62 -9.49
CA ILE A 163 17.85 13.85 -10.27
C ILE A 163 17.62 15.02 -9.35
N GLU A 164 18.60 15.90 -9.29
CA GLU A 164 18.49 17.11 -8.48
C GLU A 164 17.34 18.00 -8.98
N PRO A 165 16.51 18.57 -8.08
CA PRO A 165 15.38 19.42 -8.45
C PRO A 165 15.78 20.62 -9.32
N GLU A 166 16.99 21.15 -9.13
CA GLU A 166 17.51 22.25 -9.93
C GLU A 166 17.77 21.86 -11.39
N VAL A 167 18.17 20.61 -11.65
CA VAL A 167 18.37 20.08 -12.99
C VAL A 167 17.03 19.89 -13.71
N LEU A 168 15.99 19.43 -12.99
CA LEU A 168 14.66 19.27 -13.55
C LEU A 168 14.03 20.59 -14.00
N LYS A 169 14.27 21.68 -13.27
CA LYS A 169 13.78 23.04 -13.62
C LYS A 169 14.35 23.58 -14.92
N LEU A 170 15.46 23.04 -15.40
CA LEU A 170 16.07 23.50 -16.65
C LEU A 170 15.25 23.17 -17.90
N ILE A 171 14.44 22.13 -17.86
CA ILE A 171 13.56 21.74 -18.99
C ILE A 171 12.11 21.77 -18.48
N PRO A 172 11.22 22.62 -19.03
CA PRO A 172 9.80 22.62 -18.68
C PRO A 172 9.12 21.29 -19.00
N VAL A 173 8.14 20.89 -18.17
CA VAL A 173 7.43 19.62 -18.31
C VAL A 173 6.78 19.44 -19.69
N GLN A 174 6.23 20.53 -20.26
CA GLN A 174 5.60 20.51 -21.59
C GLN A 174 6.59 20.11 -22.68
N LEU A 175 7.84 20.60 -22.58
CA LEU A 175 8.90 20.27 -23.54
C LEU A 175 9.40 18.85 -23.33
N ALA A 176 9.54 18.43 -22.07
CA ALA A 176 9.90 17.05 -21.69
C ALA A 176 8.89 16.02 -22.24
N GLN A 177 7.60 16.29 -22.08
CA GLN A 177 6.51 15.44 -22.60
C GLN A 177 6.40 15.47 -24.13
N LYS A 178 6.55 16.65 -24.75
CA LYS A 178 6.45 16.81 -26.21
C LYS A 178 7.50 16.01 -26.97
N HIS A 179 8.71 15.93 -26.42
CA HIS A 179 9.86 15.31 -27.10
C HIS A 179 10.32 14.00 -26.47
N ASP A 180 9.60 13.44 -25.46
CA ASP A 180 9.98 12.25 -24.70
C ASP A 180 11.44 12.37 -24.21
N MET A 181 11.76 13.39 -23.42
CA MET A 181 13.10 13.67 -22.91
C MET A 181 13.09 13.98 -21.41
N LEU A 182 14.21 13.72 -20.73
CA LEU A 182 14.37 13.99 -19.29
C LEU A 182 15.79 14.49 -18.99
N PRO A 183 15.97 15.66 -18.35
CA PRO A 183 17.29 16.08 -17.90
C PRO A 183 17.74 15.20 -16.73
N ILE A 184 19.01 14.77 -16.73
CA ILE A 184 19.55 13.81 -15.76
C ILE A 184 20.57 14.45 -14.84
N SER A 185 21.55 15.14 -15.40
CA SER A 185 22.62 15.77 -14.63
C SER A 185 23.16 16.99 -15.35
N ARG A 186 23.70 17.93 -14.56
CA ARG A 186 24.42 19.09 -15.08
C ARG A 186 25.86 19.06 -14.56
N GLU A 187 26.81 19.07 -15.47
CA GLU A 187 28.25 19.21 -15.16
C GLU A 187 28.81 20.46 -15.83
N GLY A 188 28.91 21.56 -15.08
CA GLY A 188 29.36 22.84 -15.59
C GLY A 188 28.42 23.37 -16.68
N ASN A 189 28.87 23.40 -17.94
CA ASN A 189 28.12 23.89 -19.12
C ASN A 189 27.47 22.72 -19.93
N ILE A 190 27.54 21.49 -19.44
CA ILE A 190 27.01 20.31 -20.11
C ILE A 190 25.76 19.83 -19.36
N LEU A 191 24.67 19.65 -20.11
CA LEU A 191 23.42 19.06 -19.61
C LEU A 191 23.23 17.69 -20.25
N THR A 192 23.25 16.63 -19.43
CA THR A 192 22.95 15.27 -19.89
C THR A 192 21.44 15.07 -19.92
N VAL A 193 20.89 14.69 -21.08
CA VAL A 193 19.46 14.52 -21.31
C VAL A 193 19.16 13.12 -21.83
N ALA A 194 18.29 12.35 -21.12
CA ALA A 194 17.78 11.08 -21.63
C ALA A 194 16.73 11.35 -22.70
N MET A 195 16.85 10.70 -23.83
CA MET A 195 15.94 10.85 -24.96
C MET A 195 15.53 9.50 -25.55
N ALA A 196 14.25 9.41 -25.93
CA ALA A 196 13.75 8.24 -26.64
C ALA A 196 14.21 8.20 -28.10
N ASP A 197 14.44 9.38 -28.69
CA ASP A 197 14.97 9.56 -30.04
C ASP A 197 16.07 10.64 -30.03
N PRO A 198 17.33 10.25 -29.88
CA PRO A 198 18.44 11.19 -29.84
C PRO A 198 18.78 11.80 -31.22
N THR A 199 18.09 11.37 -32.29
CA THR A 199 18.24 11.93 -33.64
C THR A 199 17.34 13.16 -33.87
N ASN A 200 16.50 13.50 -32.90
CA ASN A 200 15.66 14.69 -32.96
C ASN A 200 16.48 15.95 -32.61
N VAL A 201 17.22 16.44 -33.63
CA VAL A 201 18.10 17.62 -33.50
C VAL A 201 17.31 18.85 -33.05
N LEU A 202 16.06 19.01 -33.52
CA LEU A 202 15.21 20.15 -33.13
C LEU A 202 14.95 20.18 -31.62
N ALA A 203 14.75 19.00 -31.01
CA ALA A 203 14.53 18.91 -29.58
C ALA A 203 15.80 19.23 -28.78
N VAL A 204 16.97 18.86 -29.29
CA VAL A 204 18.28 19.23 -28.69
C VAL A 204 18.51 20.72 -28.80
N ASP A 205 18.31 21.32 -29.98
CA ASP A 205 18.48 22.77 -30.23
C ASP A 205 17.53 23.60 -29.36
N ASP A 206 16.27 23.17 -29.20
CA ASP A 206 15.29 23.84 -28.32
C ASP A 206 15.79 23.90 -26.87
N VAL A 207 16.37 22.78 -26.37
CA VAL A 207 16.90 22.72 -25.00
C VAL A 207 18.18 23.57 -24.87
N GLU A 208 19.10 23.48 -25.82
CA GLU A 208 20.33 24.30 -25.85
C GLU A 208 20.03 25.80 -25.88
N PHE A 209 19.05 26.18 -26.71
CA PHE A 209 18.61 27.57 -26.81
C PHE A 209 18.00 28.09 -25.50
N MET A 210 17.15 27.28 -24.84
CA MET A 210 16.50 27.71 -23.61
C MET A 210 17.46 27.74 -22.41
N THR A 211 18.34 26.74 -22.31
CA THR A 211 19.19 26.58 -21.12
C THR A 211 20.56 27.26 -21.25
N ASN A 212 20.95 27.62 -22.47
CA ASN A 212 22.28 28.06 -22.82
C ASN A 212 23.39 27.09 -22.38
N LEU A 213 23.08 25.80 -22.35
CA LEU A 213 23.97 24.69 -22.00
C LEU A 213 24.13 23.75 -23.20
N GLN A 214 25.28 23.10 -23.29
CA GLN A 214 25.52 22.07 -24.30
C GLN A 214 24.81 20.78 -23.90
N VAL A 215 23.96 20.20 -24.77
CA VAL A 215 23.20 19.00 -24.52
C VAL A 215 23.97 17.74 -24.92
N HIS A 216 24.14 16.82 -23.97
CA HIS A 216 24.66 15.47 -24.23
C HIS A 216 23.51 14.46 -24.17
N PRO A 217 22.99 14.00 -25.32
CA PRO A 217 21.89 13.03 -25.34
C PRO A 217 22.37 11.64 -24.95
N VAL A 218 21.57 10.94 -24.13
CA VAL A 218 21.73 9.52 -23.77
C VAL A 218 20.45 8.77 -24.10
N VAL A 219 20.57 7.51 -24.54
CA VAL A 219 19.43 6.72 -24.96
C VAL A 219 18.71 6.09 -23.79
N ALA A 220 17.39 6.28 -23.72
CA ALA A 220 16.53 5.53 -22.80
C ALA A 220 15.24 5.09 -23.49
N SER A 221 14.49 4.15 -22.91
CA SER A 221 13.23 3.74 -23.51
C SER A 221 12.16 4.82 -23.35
N GLU A 222 11.27 4.94 -24.32
CA GLU A 222 10.14 5.89 -24.26
C GLU A 222 9.26 5.63 -23.04
N ALA A 223 8.99 4.37 -22.71
CA ALA A 223 8.18 3.99 -21.55
C ALA A 223 8.86 4.36 -20.23
N ALA A 224 10.20 4.17 -20.13
CA ALA A 224 10.95 4.57 -18.95
C ALA A 224 11.02 6.10 -18.81
N ILE A 225 11.21 6.83 -19.92
CA ILE A 225 11.22 8.31 -19.90
C ILE A 225 9.86 8.85 -19.47
N ARG A 226 8.77 8.38 -20.03
CA ARG A 226 7.41 8.83 -19.63
C ARG A 226 7.12 8.56 -18.17
N LYS A 227 7.44 7.34 -17.68
CA LYS A 227 7.33 7.03 -16.26
C LYS A 227 8.21 7.95 -15.40
N ALA A 228 9.41 8.26 -15.86
CA ALA A 228 10.32 9.15 -15.16
C ALA A 228 9.84 10.62 -15.22
N ILE A 229 9.29 11.09 -16.33
CA ILE A 229 8.66 12.41 -16.44
C ILE A 229 7.49 12.49 -15.45
N ASP A 230 6.57 11.54 -15.48
CA ASP A 230 5.44 11.48 -14.54
C ASP A 230 5.92 11.44 -13.09
N PHE A 231 7.04 10.78 -12.85
CA PHE A 231 7.61 10.66 -11.51
C PHE A 231 8.34 11.92 -11.04
N PHE A 232 9.23 12.49 -11.87
CA PHE A 232 10.08 13.62 -11.48
C PHE A 232 9.39 14.98 -11.58
N TYR A 233 8.51 15.18 -12.55
CA TYR A 233 7.76 16.43 -12.74
C TYR A 233 6.39 16.43 -12.07
N HIS A 234 5.81 15.23 -11.84
CA HIS A 234 4.50 15.07 -11.18
C HIS A 234 4.61 14.19 -9.92
N GLY A 235 5.83 14.02 -9.40
CA GLY A 235 6.11 13.21 -8.22
C GLY A 235 5.57 13.81 -6.92
N PRO A 236 5.44 12.99 -5.87
CA PRO A 236 4.84 13.42 -4.61
C PRO A 236 5.68 14.51 -3.94
N GLY A 237 5.10 15.70 -3.83
CA GLY A 237 5.64 16.80 -3.03
C GLY A 237 5.94 18.12 -3.77
N TRP A 238 6.11 18.11 -5.09
CA TRP A 238 6.45 19.36 -5.81
C TRP A 238 5.23 20.25 -6.06
N ASP A 239 4.17 19.70 -6.64
CA ASP A 239 2.94 20.47 -6.93
C ASP A 239 2.22 20.93 -5.66
N VAL A 240 2.34 20.16 -4.58
CA VAL A 240 1.64 20.43 -3.32
C VAL A 240 2.28 21.58 -2.54
N ALA A 241 3.62 21.62 -2.46
CA ALA A 241 4.32 22.70 -1.76
C ALA A 241 4.17 24.05 -2.47
N GLU A 242 4.22 24.04 -3.81
CA GLU A 242 4.04 25.24 -4.63
C GLU A 242 2.60 25.74 -4.57
N MET A 243 1.60 24.84 -4.61
CA MET A 243 0.19 25.18 -4.46
C MET A 243 -0.16 25.65 -3.04
N ILE A 244 0.45 25.06 -2.00
CA ILE A 244 0.29 25.56 -0.62
C ILE A 244 0.86 26.98 -0.53
N ALA A 245 2.01 27.25 -1.15
CA ALA A 245 2.61 28.58 -1.18
C ALA A 245 1.75 29.59 -1.96
N GLU A 246 1.16 29.20 -3.11
CA GLU A 246 0.19 30.02 -3.83
C GLU A 246 -1.08 30.30 -3.00
N LEU A 247 -1.60 29.28 -2.30
CA LEU A 247 -2.74 29.42 -1.40
C LEU A 247 -2.43 30.29 -0.18
N GLU A 248 -1.16 30.31 0.28
CA GLU A 248 -0.71 31.19 1.34
C GLU A 248 -0.57 32.64 0.91
N ALA A 249 -0.31 32.88 -0.37
CA ALA A 249 -0.14 34.23 -0.92
C ALA A 249 -1.46 34.96 -1.28
N GLN A 250 -2.59 34.25 -1.34
CA GLN A 250 -3.89 34.84 -1.70
C GLN A 250 -4.68 35.34 -0.47
N PRO A 251 -5.24 36.56 -0.47
CA PRO A 251 -6.13 37.03 0.60
C PRO A 251 -7.46 36.25 0.57
N THR A 252 -7.91 35.82 1.75
CA THR A 252 -9.11 35.03 1.95
C THR A 252 -10.37 35.88 1.86
N ASP A 253 -10.96 35.99 0.67
CA ASP A 253 -12.38 36.24 0.51
C ASP A 253 -13.00 35.14 -0.37
N ALA A 254 -13.12 33.96 0.19
CA ALA A 254 -13.76 32.84 -0.48
C ALA A 254 -15.18 32.69 0.04
N SER A 255 -16.09 33.50 -0.47
CA SER A 255 -17.52 33.17 -0.48
C SER A 255 -17.73 32.07 -1.52
N VAL A 256 -18.01 30.87 -1.06
CA VAL A 256 -18.39 29.74 -1.91
C VAL A 256 -19.81 30.00 -2.42
N ALA A 257 -19.93 30.61 -3.61
CA ALA A 257 -21.17 30.62 -4.37
C ALA A 257 -21.17 29.35 -5.23
N GLY A 258 -22.10 28.43 -4.91
CA GLY A 258 -22.21 27.17 -5.64
C GLY A 258 -23.04 27.36 -6.90
N GLU A 259 -22.59 26.84 -8.01
CA GLU A 259 -23.45 26.42 -9.12
C GLU A 259 -23.67 24.91 -8.99
N GLU A 260 -24.92 24.48 -8.88
CA GLU A 260 -25.34 23.09 -8.87
C GLU A 260 -25.26 22.54 -10.29
N GLU A 261 -24.13 21.92 -10.64
CA GLU A 261 -24.05 21.05 -11.81
C GLU A 261 -24.27 19.59 -11.41
N GLU A 262 -25.09 18.89 -12.19
CA GLU A 262 -25.37 17.45 -12.06
C GLU A 262 -24.07 16.61 -12.15
N PHE A 263 -23.50 16.27 -11.00
CA PHE A 263 -22.29 15.46 -10.89
C PHE A 263 -22.58 13.96 -10.99
N ASN A 264 -22.79 13.46 -12.20
CA ASN A 264 -22.95 12.03 -12.47
C ASN A 264 -21.69 11.36 -13.04
N LYS A 265 -20.57 11.38 -12.43
CA LYS A 265 -19.23 10.82 -12.71
C LYS A 265 -18.19 11.92 -12.96
N LEU A 266 -17.47 12.27 -11.93
CA LEU A 266 -16.29 13.14 -12.00
C LEU A 266 -15.14 12.39 -12.71
N ASP A 267 -14.73 12.83 -13.90
CA ASP A 267 -13.51 12.36 -14.54
C ASP A 267 -12.32 13.19 -14.04
N LEU A 268 -11.43 12.56 -13.27
CA LEU A 268 -10.29 13.23 -12.67
C LEU A 268 -9.24 13.74 -13.68
N HIS A 269 -9.30 13.28 -14.95
CA HIS A 269 -8.44 13.83 -16.01
C HIS A 269 -8.95 15.16 -16.55
N GLU A 270 -10.27 15.32 -16.70
CA GLU A 270 -10.87 16.58 -17.15
C GLU A 270 -10.75 17.69 -16.09
N LEU A 271 -10.77 17.32 -14.80
CA LEU A 271 -10.63 18.25 -13.67
C LEU A 271 -9.20 18.82 -13.49
N LYS A 272 -8.18 18.25 -14.13
CA LYS A 272 -6.81 18.79 -14.11
C LYS A 272 -6.61 20.00 -15.04
N GLU A 273 -7.49 20.20 -15.99
CA GLU A 273 -7.29 21.14 -17.10
C GLU A 273 -8.09 22.44 -17.02
N SER A 274 -8.97 22.59 -16.02
CA SER A 274 -9.73 23.84 -15.84
C SER A 274 -8.91 24.89 -15.06
N PRO A 275 -8.43 25.95 -15.71
CA PRO A 275 -7.69 27.04 -15.04
C PRO A 275 -8.54 27.82 -14.03
N ASP A 276 -9.88 27.71 -14.12
CA ASP A 276 -10.86 28.48 -13.33
C ASP A 276 -11.28 27.80 -12.02
N ASP A 277 -10.83 26.56 -11.75
CA ASP A 277 -11.19 25.86 -10.52
C ASP A 277 -10.59 26.51 -9.27
N ALA A 278 -11.40 26.67 -8.24
CA ALA A 278 -10.95 27.20 -6.95
C ALA A 278 -9.76 26.38 -6.43
N PRO A 279 -8.72 27.00 -5.85
CA PRO A 279 -7.49 26.31 -5.41
C PRO A 279 -7.72 25.12 -4.47
N VAL A 280 -8.80 25.15 -3.66
CA VAL A 280 -9.23 24.06 -2.77
C VAL A 280 -9.68 22.83 -3.56
N VAL A 281 -10.37 23.03 -4.70
CA VAL A 281 -10.83 21.94 -5.57
C VAL A 281 -9.63 21.23 -6.18
N ARG A 282 -8.67 21.99 -6.71
CA ARG A 282 -7.42 21.43 -7.24
C ARG A 282 -6.63 20.66 -6.20
N LEU A 283 -6.54 21.17 -4.97
CA LEU A 283 -5.84 20.49 -3.88
C LEU A 283 -6.50 19.14 -3.51
N ILE A 284 -7.82 19.07 -3.41
CA ILE A 284 -8.54 17.81 -3.13
C ILE A 284 -8.35 16.82 -4.27
N ASN A 285 -8.48 17.26 -5.52
CA ASN A 285 -8.29 16.40 -6.68
C ASN A 285 -6.87 15.81 -6.71
N MET A 286 -5.84 16.61 -6.39
CA MET A 286 -4.47 16.10 -6.26
C MET A 286 -4.32 15.08 -5.13
N ILE A 287 -4.90 15.34 -3.96
CA ILE A 287 -4.89 14.42 -2.82
C ILE A 287 -5.52 13.08 -3.22
N LEU A 288 -6.65 13.09 -3.93
CA LEU A 288 -7.34 11.89 -4.40
C LEU A 288 -6.49 11.11 -5.40
N VAL A 289 -5.93 11.79 -6.40
CA VAL A 289 -5.06 11.17 -7.41
C VAL A 289 -3.81 10.57 -6.77
N ASP A 290 -3.16 11.28 -5.85
CA ASP A 290 -1.96 10.79 -5.15
C ASP A 290 -2.28 9.58 -4.27
N ALA A 291 -3.41 9.59 -3.56
CA ALA A 291 -3.86 8.45 -2.77
C ALA A 291 -4.11 7.20 -3.63
N ILE A 292 -4.79 7.36 -4.78
CA ILE A 292 -5.04 6.26 -5.72
C ILE A 292 -3.72 5.72 -6.31
N ARG A 293 -2.80 6.59 -6.73
CA ARG A 293 -1.48 6.21 -7.27
C ARG A 293 -0.63 5.43 -6.28
N ARG A 294 -0.67 5.82 -5.00
CA ARG A 294 0.06 5.13 -3.91
C ARG A 294 -0.63 3.87 -3.42
N GLY A 295 -1.83 3.55 -3.93
CA GLY A 295 -2.62 2.40 -3.48
C GLY A 295 -3.10 2.54 -2.04
N ALA A 296 -3.44 3.74 -1.62
CA ALA A 296 -4.01 3.99 -0.31
C ALA A 296 -5.39 3.33 -0.19
N SER A 297 -5.70 2.76 0.97
CA SER A 297 -7.03 2.24 1.29
C SER A 297 -7.95 3.31 1.88
N ASP A 298 -7.39 4.26 2.64
CA ASP A 298 -8.15 5.31 3.30
C ASP A 298 -7.38 6.64 3.25
N ILE A 299 -8.12 7.75 3.11
CA ILE A 299 -7.63 9.12 3.20
C ILE A 299 -8.26 9.74 4.44
N HIS A 300 -7.44 10.31 5.32
CA HIS A 300 -7.87 10.96 6.55
C HIS A 300 -7.57 12.44 6.50
N PHE A 301 -8.57 13.28 6.67
CA PHE A 301 -8.46 14.71 6.95
C PHE A 301 -8.70 14.91 8.45
N GLU A 302 -7.69 15.37 9.17
CA GLU A 302 -7.72 15.42 10.64
C GLU A 302 -7.46 16.83 11.13
N PRO A 303 -8.46 17.49 11.74
CA PRO A 303 -8.30 18.79 12.35
C PRO A 303 -7.63 18.67 13.72
N TYR A 304 -6.66 19.54 13.96
CA TYR A 304 -6.07 19.78 15.28
C TYR A 304 -6.16 21.26 15.64
N GLU A 305 -5.72 21.63 16.82
CA GLU A 305 -5.83 23.01 17.29
C GLU A 305 -5.21 24.05 16.33
N LYS A 306 -4.00 23.79 15.85
CA LYS A 306 -3.21 24.73 15.03
C LYS A 306 -2.93 24.27 13.62
N VAL A 307 -3.15 22.98 13.35
CA VAL A 307 -2.81 22.35 12.07
C VAL A 307 -3.96 21.48 11.57
N CYS A 308 -4.06 21.34 10.26
CA CYS A 308 -4.82 20.27 9.63
C CYS A 308 -3.82 19.25 9.12
N ARG A 309 -4.11 17.96 9.24
CA ARG A 309 -3.24 16.88 8.81
C ARG A 309 -3.94 15.95 7.83
N VAL A 310 -3.30 15.65 6.72
CA VAL A 310 -3.76 14.65 5.75
C VAL A 310 -2.88 13.42 5.87
N ARG A 311 -3.51 12.26 6.11
CA ARG A 311 -2.82 10.96 6.18
C ARG A 311 -3.45 9.97 5.21
N PHE A 312 -2.61 9.15 4.62
CA PHE A 312 -3.03 7.99 3.84
C PHE A 312 -2.78 6.71 4.60
N ARG A 313 -3.72 5.78 4.53
CA ARG A 313 -3.49 4.41 4.98
C ARG A 313 -3.01 3.59 3.79
N ILE A 314 -1.75 3.19 3.80
CA ILE A 314 -1.12 2.37 2.75
C ILE A 314 -0.71 1.06 3.39
N ASP A 315 -1.12 -0.07 2.83
CA ASP A 315 -0.85 -1.42 3.35
C ASP A 315 -1.16 -1.58 4.85
N GLY A 316 -2.22 -0.90 5.33
CA GLY A 316 -2.70 -0.95 6.71
C GLY A 316 -2.04 0.04 7.67
N VAL A 317 -0.98 0.75 7.25
CA VAL A 317 -0.25 1.75 8.06
C VAL A 317 -0.62 3.16 7.63
N LEU A 318 -0.78 4.07 8.61
CA LEU A 318 -1.04 5.49 8.36
C LEU A 318 0.28 6.24 8.14
N HIS A 319 0.35 6.95 7.01
CA HIS A 319 1.46 7.83 6.65
C HIS A 319 0.97 9.26 6.55
N GLU A 320 1.69 10.19 7.17
CA GLU A 320 1.43 11.62 7.00
C GLU A 320 1.92 12.06 5.61
N ILE A 321 1.05 12.73 4.86
CA ILE A 321 1.34 13.15 3.49
C ILE A 321 1.58 14.65 3.43
N MET A 322 0.72 15.42 4.09
CA MET A 322 0.81 16.88 4.12
C MET A 322 0.06 17.48 5.31
N GLY A 323 0.40 18.74 5.62
CA GLY A 323 -0.29 19.58 6.60
C GLY A 323 -0.86 20.85 5.98
N PRO A 324 -2.06 20.81 5.37
CA PRO A 324 -2.67 22.03 4.83
C PRO A 324 -2.83 23.11 5.92
N PRO A 325 -2.73 24.40 5.56
CA PRO A 325 -2.98 25.49 6.49
C PRO A 325 -4.35 25.37 7.16
N LYS A 326 -4.43 25.60 8.47
CA LYS A 326 -5.67 25.46 9.25
C LYS A 326 -6.86 26.23 8.67
N ARG A 327 -6.61 27.39 8.06
CA ARG A 327 -7.62 28.22 7.39
C ARG A 327 -8.34 27.53 6.23
N LEU A 328 -7.71 26.53 5.59
CA LEU A 328 -8.31 25.80 4.47
C LEU A 328 -9.15 24.60 4.89
N GLU A 329 -9.09 24.19 6.16
CA GLU A 329 -9.77 23.01 6.66
C GLU A 329 -11.27 23.00 6.37
N ALA A 330 -11.96 24.09 6.74
CA ALA A 330 -13.41 24.18 6.54
C ALA A 330 -13.79 24.09 5.05
N ALA A 331 -13.00 24.69 4.16
CA ALA A 331 -13.22 24.62 2.72
C ALA A 331 -12.94 23.23 2.15
N LEU A 332 -11.87 22.56 2.61
CA LEU A 332 -11.55 21.17 2.24
C LEU A 332 -12.68 20.21 2.64
N ILE A 333 -13.17 20.31 3.89
CA ILE A 333 -14.26 19.46 4.38
C ILE A 333 -15.57 19.77 3.64
N SER A 334 -15.89 21.06 3.40
CA SER A 334 -17.07 21.43 2.63
C SER A 334 -17.02 20.83 1.21
N ARG A 335 -15.86 20.85 0.55
CA ARG A 335 -15.71 20.23 -0.77
C ARG A 335 -15.89 18.72 -0.72
N VAL A 336 -15.33 18.04 0.29
CA VAL A 336 -15.55 16.59 0.51
C VAL A 336 -17.04 16.29 0.70
N LYS A 337 -17.75 17.12 1.47
CA LYS A 337 -19.20 16.97 1.68
C LYS A 337 -19.98 17.15 0.38
N ILE A 338 -19.67 18.17 -0.44
CA ILE A 338 -20.29 18.39 -1.75
C ILE A 338 -20.10 17.15 -2.63
N MET A 339 -18.86 16.66 -2.75
CA MET A 339 -18.56 15.48 -3.56
C MET A 339 -19.27 14.22 -3.05
N GLY A 340 -19.52 14.11 -1.75
CA GLY A 340 -20.18 12.99 -1.09
C GLY A 340 -21.70 13.10 -1.00
N ASN A 341 -22.32 14.17 -1.55
CA ASN A 341 -23.73 14.52 -1.39
C ASN A 341 -24.17 14.61 0.09
N LEU A 342 -23.33 15.24 0.93
CA LEU A 342 -23.56 15.46 2.35
C LEU A 342 -24.03 16.90 2.60
N ASP A 343 -24.76 17.12 3.69
CA ASP A 343 -25.21 18.45 4.11
C ASP A 343 -24.01 19.29 4.60
N ILE A 344 -23.74 20.39 3.89
CA ILE A 344 -22.64 21.32 4.19
C ILE A 344 -22.96 22.18 5.43
N ALA A 345 -24.25 22.46 5.64
CA ALA A 345 -24.73 23.33 6.72
C ALA A 345 -24.68 22.60 8.08
N GLU A 346 -24.92 21.29 8.10
CA GLU A 346 -24.86 20.49 9.32
C GLU A 346 -23.42 20.10 9.64
N ARG A 347 -22.88 20.60 10.76
CA ARG A 347 -21.51 20.38 11.22
C ARG A 347 -21.43 19.74 12.61
N ARG A 348 -22.57 19.41 13.19
CA ARG A 348 -22.70 18.92 14.58
C ARG A 348 -22.96 17.42 14.65
N LEU A 349 -23.41 16.83 13.54
CA LEU A 349 -23.77 15.42 13.46
C LEU A 349 -22.82 14.68 12.50
N PRO A 350 -22.50 13.42 12.77
CA PRO A 350 -21.80 12.57 11.81
C PRO A 350 -22.65 12.39 10.55
N GLN A 351 -21.97 12.30 9.40
CA GLN A 351 -22.62 12.05 8.11
C GLN A 351 -21.82 11.05 7.31
N ASP A 352 -22.54 10.18 6.58
CA ASP A 352 -21.95 9.17 5.70
C ASP A 352 -22.44 9.38 4.26
N GLY A 353 -21.54 9.26 3.28
CA GLY A 353 -21.83 9.46 1.87
C GLY A 353 -20.96 8.64 0.95
N ARG A 354 -21.14 8.85 -0.36
CA ARG A 354 -20.39 8.13 -1.40
C ARG A 354 -19.98 9.08 -2.50
N ILE A 355 -18.72 8.93 -2.97
CA ILE A 355 -18.17 9.65 -4.12
C ILE A 355 -17.86 8.61 -5.20
N ARG A 356 -18.24 8.89 -6.44
CA ARG A 356 -17.85 8.07 -7.60
C ARG A 356 -16.94 8.87 -8.49
N LEU A 357 -15.75 8.29 -8.75
CA LEU A 357 -14.71 8.91 -9.57
C LEU A 357 -14.35 7.99 -10.72
N ARG A 358 -13.92 8.59 -11.82
CA ARG A 358 -13.25 7.86 -12.90
C ARG A 358 -11.79 8.30 -12.97
N TYR A 359 -10.87 7.33 -12.92
CA TYR A 359 -9.44 7.57 -13.02
C TYR A 359 -8.78 6.54 -13.93
N ASN A 360 -8.12 6.97 -15.02
CA ASN A 360 -7.50 6.08 -16.01
C ASN A 360 -8.45 4.99 -16.54
N GLN A 361 -9.68 5.37 -16.89
CA GLN A 361 -10.77 4.48 -17.35
C GLN A 361 -11.28 3.48 -16.30
N ARG A 362 -10.88 3.61 -15.03
CA ARG A 362 -11.36 2.79 -13.91
C ARG A 362 -12.39 3.56 -13.10
N ASP A 363 -13.48 2.89 -12.77
CA ASP A 363 -14.48 3.42 -11.85
C ASP A 363 -14.04 3.13 -10.41
N ILE A 364 -13.82 4.18 -9.62
CA ILE A 364 -13.41 4.11 -8.21
C ILE A 364 -14.53 4.66 -7.35
N ASP A 365 -15.01 3.87 -6.41
CA ASP A 365 -16.00 4.31 -5.41
C ASP A 365 -15.26 4.71 -4.12
N LEU A 366 -15.64 5.84 -3.50
CA LEU A 366 -15.16 6.21 -2.17
C LEU A 366 -16.35 6.27 -1.22
N ARG A 367 -16.21 5.66 -0.05
CA ARG A 367 -17.12 5.85 1.09
C ARG A 367 -16.56 6.98 1.94
N VAL A 368 -17.36 7.98 2.20
CA VAL A 368 -17.00 9.17 2.97
C VAL A 368 -17.73 9.12 4.29
N SER A 369 -17.01 9.36 5.38
CA SER A 369 -17.59 9.58 6.70
C SER A 369 -17.03 10.85 7.29
N THR A 370 -17.90 11.74 7.77
CA THR A 370 -17.53 12.96 8.50
C THR A 370 -17.93 12.85 9.96
N LEU A 371 -17.06 13.32 10.85
CA LEU A 371 -17.28 13.28 12.29
C LEU A 371 -16.90 14.62 12.91
N PRO A 372 -17.83 15.31 13.61
CA PRO A 372 -17.51 16.50 14.38
C PRO A 372 -16.49 16.19 15.49
N THR A 373 -15.43 17.00 15.57
CA THR A 373 -14.43 16.94 16.64
C THR A 373 -14.27 18.30 17.31
N ILE A 374 -13.53 18.37 18.41
CA ILE A 374 -13.32 19.61 19.16
C ILE A 374 -12.70 20.73 18.31
N PHE A 375 -11.83 20.36 17.35
CA PHE A 375 -11.08 21.32 16.54
C PHE A 375 -11.59 21.47 15.09
N GLY A 376 -12.72 20.88 14.76
CA GLY A 376 -13.32 20.89 13.42
C GLY A 376 -13.89 19.52 13.05
N GLU A 377 -14.32 19.37 11.80
CA GLU A 377 -14.84 18.09 11.31
C GLU A 377 -13.69 17.24 10.75
N LYS A 378 -13.58 16.02 11.25
CA LYS A 378 -12.72 14.98 10.68
C LYS A 378 -13.45 14.33 9.50
N ALA A 379 -12.77 14.11 8.37
CA ALA A 379 -13.29 13.30 7.29
C ALA A 379 -12.39 12.10 7.02
N VAL A 380 -13.02 10.97 6.71
CA VAL A 380 -12.33 9.75 6.28
C VAL A 380 -12.97 9.29 4.97
N MET A 381 -12.15 9.07 3.95
CA MET A 381 -12.59 8.55 2.66
C MET A 381 -11.93 7.19 2.43
N ARG A 382 -12.73 6.12 2.37
CA ARG A 382 -12.26 4.77 2.03
C ARG A 382 -12.34 4.55 0.53
N ILE A 383 -11.22 4.19 -0.08
CA ILE A 383 -11.09 3.94 -1.53
C ILE A 383 -11.47 2.49 -1.81
N LEU A 384 -12.44 2.28 -2.70
CA LEU A 384 -12.90 0.97 -3.16
C LEU A 384 -12.58 0.85 -4.65
N ASP A 385 -11.44 0.22 -4.96
CA ASP A 385 -11.03 -0.08 -6.33
C ASP A 385 -11.55 -1.47 -6.72
N LYS A 386 -12.53 -1.51 -7.63
CA LYS A 386 -13.21 -2.74 -8.05
C LYS A 386 -12.33 -3.64 -8.91
N GLU A 387 -11.38 -3.07 -9.63
CA GLU A 387 -10.52 -3.84 -10.55
C GLU A 387 -9.32 -4.49 -9.86
N SER A 388 -8.96 -4.01 -8.67
CA SER A 388 -7.84 -4.58 -7.88
C SER A 388 -8.22 -5.85 -7.12
N LEU A 389 -9.48 -6.30 -7.19
CA LEU A 389 -9.97 -7.45 -6.44
C LEU A 389 -9.39 -8.77 -6.98
N GLN A 390 -8.53 -9.39 -6.17
CA GLN A 390 -7.99 -10.72 -6.47
C GLN A 390 -8.95 -11.80 -5.99
N LEU A 391 -9.65 -12.46 -6.93
CA LEU A 391 -10.61 -13.53 -6.63
C LEU A 391 -10.04 -14.95 -6.80
N ASP A 392 -8.76 -15.08 -7.11
CA ASP A 392 -8.10 -16.36 -7.27
C ASP A 392 -7.52 -16.82 -5.93
N LEU A 393 -8.09 -17.90 -5.35
CA LEU A 393 -7.67 -18.49 -4.08
C LEU A 393 -6.17 -18.85 -4.07
N SER A 394 -5.61 -19.29 -5.18
CA SER A 394 -4.20 -19.69 -5.28
C SER A 394 -3.23 -18.53 -5.06
N LYS A 395 -3.67 -17.30 -5.29
CA LYS A 395 -2.86 -16.09 -5.16
C LYS A 395 -3.02 -15.36 -3.82
N LEU A 396 -3.93 -15.80 -2.97
CA LEU A 396 -4.19 -15.17 -1.67
C LEU A 396 -3.09 -15.43 -0.62
N GLY A 397 -2.22 -16.41 -0.85
CA GLY A 397 -1.10 -16.70 0.05
C GLY A 397 -1.26 -17.93 0.92
N PHE A 398 -2.22 -18.81 0.63
CA PHE A 398 -2.32 -20.12 1.27
C PHE A 398 -1.05 -20.96 1.05
N ASP A 399 -0.67 -21.73 2.04
CA ASP A 399 0.21 -22.89 1.82
C ASP A 399 -0.59 -24.04 1.19
N SER A 400 0.12 -25.01 0.60
CA SER A 400 -0.53 -26.09 -0.17
C SER A 400 -1.51 -26.92 0.65
N TRP A 401 -1.17 -27.24 1.91
CA TRP A 401 -2.04 -28.02 2.79
C TRP A 401 -3.30 -27.22 3.17
N SER A 402 -3.12 -25.98 3.60
CA SER A 402 -4.24 -25.09 3.95
C SER A 402 -5.18 -24.85 2.79
N LEU A 403 -4.64 -24.66 1.57
CA LEU A 403 -5.44 -24.49 0.36
C LEU A 403 -6.25 -25.75 0.04
N GLU A 404 -5.66 -26.93 0.16
CA GLU A 404 -6.34 -28.20 -0.06
C GLU A 404 -7.49 -28.39 0.90
N GLN A 405 -7.27 -28.17 2.21
CA GLN A 405 -8.32 -28.30 3.22
C GLN A 405 -9.47 -27.30 2.98
N PHE A 406 -9.14 -26.05 2.65
CA PHE A 406 -10.13 -25.03 2.36
C PHE A 406 -10.93 -25.36 1.10
N ASN A 407 -10.24 -25.77 0.02
CA ASN A 407 -10.90 -26.19 -1.23
C ASN A 407 -11.83 -27.40 -1.00
N ARG A 408 -11.42 -28.38 -0.19
CA ARG A 408 -12.29 -29.50 0.18
C ARG A 408 -13.56 -28.99 0.87
N ALA A 409 -13.41 -28.13 1.88
CA ALA A 409 -14.53 -27.64 2.67
C ALA A 409 -15.54 -26.82 1.85
N ILE A 410 -15.11 -25.97 0.93
CA ILE A 410 -16.02 -25.16 0.10
C ILE A 410 -16.78 -25.99 -0.96
N HIS A 411 -16.37 -27.23 -1.22
CA HIS A 411 -17.06 -28.16 -2.13
C HIS A 411 -17.89 -29.21 -1.38
N GLU A 412 -17.93 -29.16 -0.06
CA GLU A 412 -18.88 -30.00 0.71
C GLU A 412 -20.32 -29.54 0.42
N PRO A 413 -21.26 -30.46 0.28
CA PRO A 413 -22.64 -30.12 -0.07
C PRO A 413 -23.36 -29.32 1.02
N TYR A 414 -22.96 -29.47 2.27
CA TYR A 414 -23.52 -28.74 3.41
C TYR A 414 -22.50 -28.64 4.55
N GLY A 415 -22.79 -27.76 5.49
CA GLY A 415 -21.93 -27.50 6.64
C GLY A 415 -21.67 -26.03 6.84
N MET A 416 -20.89 -25.68 7.84
CA MET A 416 -20.56 -24.31 8.16
C MET A 416 -19.06 -24.08 8.15
N ILE A 417 -18.63 -23.09 7.38
CA ILE A 417 -17.25 -22.61 7.32
C ILE A 417 -17.19 -21.22 7.96
N LEU A 418 -16.31 -21.06 8.93
CA LEU A 418 -16.11 -19.78 9.62
C LEU A 418 -14.74 -19.21 9.31
N ILE A 419 -14.71 -17.93 8.89
CA ILE A 419 -13.48 -17.16 8.72
C ILE A 419 -13.39 -16.14 9.84
N THR A 420 -12.30 -16.14 10.59
CA THR A 420 -12.13 -15.24 11.73
C THR A 420 -10.90 -14.36 11.61
N GLY A 421 -10.92 -13.26 12.34
CA GLY A 421 -9.84 -12.28 12.40
C GLY A 421 -10.35 -10.87 12.64
N PRO A 422 -9.45 -9.91 12.93
CA PRO A 422 -9.83 -8.51 13.14
C PRO A 422 -10.33 -7.86 11.85
N THR A 423 -10.88 -6.65 12.00
CA THR A 423 -11.23 -5.81 10.86
C THR A 423 -9.99 -5.54 10.00
N GLY A 424 -10.14 -5.63 8.69
CA GLY A 424 -9.04 -5.44 7.75
C GLY A 424 -8.10 -6.64 7.59
N SER A 425 -8.42 -7.82 8.14
CA SER A 425 -7.63 -9.04 7.93
C SER A 425 -7.85 -9.72 6.57
N GLY A 426 -8.76 -9.21 5.74
CA GLY A 426 -9.03 -9.72 4.39
C GLY A 426 -10.10 -10.82 4.32
N LYS A 427 -10.93 -10.99 5.35
CA LYS A 427 -11.98 -12.02 5.41
C LYS A 427 -12.92 -11.98 4.21
N THR A 428 -13.42 -10.80 3.86
CA THR A 428 -14.34 -10.60 2.72
C THR A 428 -13.70 -11.04 1.41
N THR A 429 -12.42 -10.73 1.18
CA THR A 429 -11.70 -11.15 -0.02
C THR A 429 -11.62 -12.67 -0.11
N THR A 430 -11.32 -13.34 1.00
CA THR A 430 -11.26 -14.83 1.05
C THR A 430 -12.62 -15.45 0.83
N LEU A 431 -13.70 -14.89 1.43
CA LEU A 431 -15.07 -15.34 1.21
C LEU A 431 -15.51 -15.15 -0.24
N TYR A 432 -15.23 -13.99 -0.82
CA TYR A 432 -15.58 -13.70 -2.22
C TYR A 432 -14.81 -14.59 -3.19
N SER A 433 -13.55 -14.92 -2.88
CA SER A 433 -12.75 -15.87 -3.66
C SER A 433 -13.31 -17.28 -3.56
N ALA A 434 -13.78 -17.71 -2.37
CA ALA A 434 -14.45 -18.97 -2.18
C ALA A 434 -15.75 -19.05 -2.99
N ILE A 435 -16.61 -18.02 -2.88
CA ILE A 435 -17.84 -17.92 -3.68
C ILE A 435 -17.52 -17.94 -5.17
N HIS A 436 -16.54 -17.17 -5.62
CA HIS A 436 -16.15 -17.14 -7.03
C HIS A 436 -15.71 -18.51 -7.56
N THR A 437 -15.03 -19.28 -6.72
CA THR A 437 -14.55 -20.64 -7.07
C THR A 437 -15.70 -21.63 -7.26
N ILE A 438 -16.75 -21.56 -6.42
CA ILE A 438 -17.89 -22.49 -6.46
C ILE A 438 -19.06 -21.97 -7.31
N ASN A 439 -19.02 -20.70 -7.73
CA ASN A 439 -20.12 -20.08 -8.45
C ASN A 439 -20.30 -20.68 -9.85
N SER A 440 -21.43 -21.29 -10.07
CA SER A 440 -21.83 -21.87 -11.35
C SER A 440 -23.32 -21.61 -11.60
N PRO A 441 -23.78 -21.69 -12.87
CA PRO A 441 -25.20 -21.52 -13.20
C PRO A 441 -26.15 -22.53 -12.52
N SER A 442 -25.62 -23.63 -11.98
CA SER A 442 -26.36 -24.69 -11.30
C SER A 442 -26.42 -24.52 -9.76
N ILE A 443 -25.79 -23.50 -9.20
CA ILE A 443 -25.70 -23.27 -7.77
C ILE A 443 -26.35 -21.94 -7.41
N ASN A 444 -27.35 -21.97 -6.53
CA ASN A 444 -28.03 -20.77 -6.02
C ASN A 444 -27.29 -20.23 -4.80
N ILE A 445 -26.64 -19.08 -4.98
CA ILE A 445 -25.85 -18.43 -3.93
C ILE A 445 -26.56 -17.17 -3.46
N SER A 446 -26.82 -17.06 -2.16
CA SER A 446 -27.41 -15.89 -1.53
C SER A 446 -26.50 -15.32 -0.43
N THR A 447 -26.33 -14.00 -0.39
CA THR A 447 -25.47 -13.35 0.61
C THR A 447 -26.22 -12.25 1.36
N ALA A 448 -25.97 -12.14 2.68
CA ALA A 448 -26.38 -11.02 3.51
C ALA A 448 -25.13 -10.30 4.03
N GLU A 449 -24.98 -9.01 3.75
CA GLU A 449 -23.74 -8.26 3.98
C GLU A 449 -24.02 -6.85 4.54
N ASP A 450 -23.09 -6.32 5.35
CA ASP A 450 -23.19 -4.99 5.96
C ASP A 450 -21.87 -4.20 5.80
N PRO A 451 -21.74 -3.43 4.71
CA PRO A 451 -22.54 -3.47 3.48
C PRO A 451 -21.96 -4.43 2.42
N VAL A 452 -22.62 -4.56 1.28
CA VAL A 452 -22.04 -5.23 0.09
C VAL A 452 -20.82 -4.43 -0.39
N GLU A 453 -19.65 -5.09 -0.46
CA GLU A 453 -18.41 -4.43 -0.87
C GLU A 453 -18.28 -4.36 -2.39
N TYR A 454 -18.56 -5.46 -3.09
CA TYR A 454 -18.47 -5.60 -4.53
C TYR A 454 -19.64 -6.41 -5.07
N ASN A 455 -20.12 -6.06 -6.25
CA ASN A 455 -21.16 -6.81 -6.91
C ASN A 455 -20.57 -8.06 -7.57
N LEU A 456 -20.98 -9.24 -7.13
CA LEU A 456 -20.56 -10.53 -7.67
C LEU A 456 -21.58 -11.02 -8.71
N LYS A 457 -21.10 -11.24 -9.94
CA LYS A 457 -21.97 -11.76 -11.00
C LYS A 457 -22.47 -13.16 -10.67
N GLY A 458 -23.77 -13.41 -10.79
CA GLY A 458 -24.38 -14.72 -10.52
C GLY A 458 -24.66 -14.99 -9.04
N VAL A 459 -24.56 -13.99 -8.16
CA VAL A 459 -24.82 -14.10 -6.72
C VAL A 459 -25.95 -13.14 -6.32
N ASN A 460 -26.88 -13.61 -5.51
CA ASN A 460 -27.97 -12.81 -4.96
C ASN A 460 -27.51 -12.12 -3.68
N GLN A 461 -27.06 -10.87 -3.78
CA GLN A 461 -26.49 -10.13 -2.66
C GLN A 461 -27.52 -9.19 -2.02
N LEU A 462 -27.79 -9.38 -0.73
CA LEU A 462 -28.67 -8.52 0.07
C LEU A 462 -27.83 -7.68 1.00
N GLN A 463 -28.03 -6.36 0.95
CA GLN A 463 -27.42 -5.44 1.92
C GLN A 463 -28.35 -5.29 3.14
N VAL A 464 -27.78 -5.51 4.33
CA VAL A 464 -28.44 -5.31 5.62
C VAL A 464 -28.81 -3.83 5.79
N ASN A 465 -29.93 -3.58 6.44
CA ASN A 465 -30.38 -2.25 6.83
C ASN A 465 -31.29 -2.38 8.07
N ASP A 466 -30.73 -2.09 9.23
CA ASP A 466 -31.41 -2.26 10.52
C ASP A 466 -32.59 -1.26 10.70
N GLU A 467 -32.52 -0.08 10.06
CA GLU A 467 -33.58 0.95 10.15
C GLU A 467 -34.94 0.44 9.64
N ILE A 468 -34.92 -0.43 8.62
CA ILE A 468 -36.13 -1.03 8.04
C ILE A 468 -36.32 -2.47 8.50
N GLY A 469 -35.59 -2.94 9.53
CA GLY A 469 -35.68 -4.30 10.08
C GLY A 469 -35.09 -5.38 9.19
N ARG A 470 -34.30 -5.04 8.17
CA ARG A 470 -33.61 -5.99 7.29
C ARG A 470 -32.27 -6.40 7.90
N THR A 471 -32.33 -7.14 9.01
CA THR A 471 -31.19 -7.65 9.77
C THR A 471 -30.61 -8.93 9.17
N PHE A 472 -29.44 -9.39 9.62
CA PHE A 472 -28.85 -10.67 9.23
C PHE A 472 -29.80 -11.84 9.51
N ALA A 473 -30.41 -11.89 10.68
CA ALA A 473 -31.36 -12.92 11.06
C ALA A 473 -32.62 -12.94 10.17
N ALA A 474 -33.17 -11.76 9.85
CA ALA A 474 -34.30 -11.63 8.95
C ALA A 474 -33.98 -12.07 7.52
N ALA A 475 -32.78 -11.71 7.03
CA ALA A 475 -32.28 -12.13 5.72
C ALA A 475 -32.15 -13.65 5.63
N LEU A 476 -31.48 -14.27 6.60
CA LEU A 476 -31.30 -15.73 6.67
C LEU A 476 -32.63 -16.48 6.66
N ARG A 477 -33.61 -16.06 7.47
CA ARG A 477 -34.95 -16.68 7.44
C ARG A 477 -35.61 -16.58 6.07
N SER A 478 -35.34 -15.52 5.33
CA SER A 478 -35.88 -15.32 3.99
C SER A 478 -35.16 -16.20 2.97
N PHE A 479 -33.84 -16.33 3.07
CA PHE A 479 -33.04 -17.19 2.18
C PHE A 479 -33.47 -18.64 2.23
N LEU A 480 -33.75 -19.19 3.42
CA LEU A 480 -34.24 -20.57 3.59
C LEU A 480 -35.55 -20.88 2.84
N ARG A 481 -36.22 -19.87 2.28
CA ARG A 481 -37.42 -20.04 1.43
C ARG A 481 -37.13 -19.71 -0.05
N GLN A 482 -35.86 -19.46 -0.40
CA GLN A 482 -35.41 -19.13 -1.76
C GLN A 482 -34.60 -20.25 -2.41
N ASP A 483 -34.65 -21.47 -1.84
CA ASP A 483 -33.94 -22.64 -2.33
C ASP A 483 -32.44 -22.40 -2.57
N PRO A 484 -31.70 -21.89 -1.57
CA PRO A 484 -30.27 -21.63 -1.72
C PRO A 484 -29.46 -22.92 -1.53
N ASP A 485 -28.41 -23.10 -2.33
CA ASP A 485 -27.39 -24.13 -2.07
C ASP A 485 -26.32 -23.58 -1.12
N VAL A 486 -25.93 -22.30 -1.33
CA VAL A 486 -24.88 -21.62 -0.56
C VAL A 486 -25.38 -20.32 0.03
N ILE A 487 -25.14 -20.13 1.31
CA ILE A 487 -25.51 -18.93 2.05
C ILE A 487 -24.25 -18.27 2.61
N LEU A 488 -24.01 -17.00 2.31
CA LEU A 488 -22.99 -16.21 2.98
C LEU A 488 -23.65 -15.22 3.96
N VAL A 489 -23.20 -15.26 5.20
CA VAL A 489 -23.53 -14.28 6.24
C VAL A 489 -22.29 -13.44 6.52
N GLY A 490 -22.31 -12.17 6.17
CA GLY A 490 -21.14 -11.28 6.26
C GLY A 490 -20.45 -11.37 7.62
N GLU A 491 -21.24 -11.38 8.70
CA GLU A 491 -20.75 -11.65 10.05
C GLU A 491 -21.86 -12.20 10.97
N THR A 492 -21.44 -12.98 11.96
CA THR A 492 -22.30 -13.52 13.02
C THR A 492 -22.02 -12.76 14.32
N ARG A 493 -22.90 -11.79 14.68
CA ARG A 493 -22.72 -10.94 15.88
C ARG A 493 -23.52 -11.41 17.10
N ASP A 494 -24.63 -12.11 16.88
CA ASP A 494 -25.62 -12.45 17.89
C ASP A 494 -26.02 -13.91 17.83
N LEU A 495 -26.64 -14.38 18.92
CA LEU A 495 -27.07 -15.77 19.08
C LEU A 495 -28.13 -16.17 18.04
N GLU A 496 -29.04 -15.26 17.70
CA GLU A 496 -30.12 -15.56 16.76
C GLU A 496 -29.57 -15.86 15.36
N THR A 497 -28.68 -15.00 14.85
CA THR A 497 -28.00 -15.17 13.57
C THR A 497 -27.18 -16.48 13.58
N ALA A 498 -26.45 -16.77 14.68
CA ALA A 498 -25.66 -18.00 14.83
C ALA A 498 -26.55 -19.24 14.75
N GLN A 499 -27.65 -19.25 15.48
CA GLN A 499 -28.58 -20.41 15.52
C GLN A 499 -29.23 -20.68 14.17
N ILE A 500 -29.64 -19.61 13.44
CA ILE A 500 -30.27 -19.78 12.12
C ILE A 500 -29.22 -20.31 11.12
N GLY A 501 -27.99 -19.74 11.11
CA GLY A 501 -26.90 -20.20 10.24
C GLY A 501 -26.52 -21.67 10.50
N ILE A 502 -26.39 -22.06 11.76
CA ILE A 502 -26.10 -23.43 12.16
C ILE A 502 -27.22 -24.38 11.72
N ARG A 503 -28.48 -24.00 11.93
CA ARG A 503 -29.62 -24.80 11.46
C ARG A 503 -29.63 -24.96 9.95
N ALA A 504 -29.34 -23.88 9.21
CA ALA A 504 -29.20 -23.95 7.75
C ALA A 504 -28.13 -24.95 7.34
N ALA A 505 -26.95 -24.91 7.98
CA ALA A 505 -25.87 -25.87 7.74
C ALA A 505 -26.26 -27.33 8.01
N LEU A 506 -27.07 -27.58 9.05
CA LEU A 506 -27.53 -28.90 9.40
C LEU A 506 -28.69 -29.40 8.50
N THR A 507 -29.37 -28.52 7.80
CA THR A 507 -30.51 -28.83 6.92
C THR A 507 -30.15 -28.90 5.44
N GLY A 508 -28.85 -28.98 5.10
CA GLY A 508 -28.41 -29.27 3.74
C GLY A 508 -27.81 -28.11 2.96
N HIS A 509 -27.47 -26.98 3.62
CA HIS A 509 -26.91 -25.81 2.96
C HIS A 509 -25.43 -25.63 3.34
N LEU A 510 -24.61 -25.14 2.42
CA LEU A 510 -23.28 -24.68 2.74
C LEU A 510 -23.34 -23.24 3.25
N VAL A 511 -22.97 -23.03 4.51
CA VAL A 511 -23.02 -21.71 5.16
C VAL A 511 -21.60 -21.17 5.35
N LEU A 512 -21.33 -20.00 4.82
CA LEU A 512 -20.08 -19.25 4.99
C LEU A 512 -20.36 -18.05 5.90
N SER A 513 -19.54 -17.83 6.95
CA SER A 513 -19.70 -16.65 7.79
C SER A 513 -18.40 -16.17 8.41
N THR A 514 -18.43 -15.01 9.07
CA THR A 514 -17.27 -14.49 9.81
C THR A 514 -17.56 -14.27 11.28
N LEU A 515 -16.48 -14.36 12.07
CA LEU A 515 -16.44 -13.98 13.47
C LEU A 515 -15.21 -13.10 13.75
N HIS A 516 -15.19 -12.48 14.94
CA HIS A 516 -14.05 -11.67 15.40
C HIS A 516 -13.37 -12.38 16.57
N THR A 517 -12.54 -13.39 16.27
CA THR A 517 -11.68 -14.08 17.23
C THR A 517 -10.24 -14.11 16.72
N ASN A 518 -9.30 -14.47 17.58
CA ASN A 518 -7.87 -14.36 17.27
C ASN A 518 -7.30 -15.60 16.59
N ASP A 519 -7.86 -16.79 16.84
CA ASP A 519 -7.45 -18.09 16.31
C ASP A 519 -8.65 -19.03 16.10
N CYS A 520 -8.42 -20.19 15.50
CA CYS A 520 -9.47 -21.14 15.18
C CYS A 520 -10.11 -21.79 16.43
N PRO A 521 -9.37 -22.29 17.44
CA PRO A 521 -9.98 -22.87 18.63
C PRO A 521 -10.84 -21.88 19.42
N SER A 522 -10.42 -20.61 19.52
CA SER A 522 -11.19 -19.56 20.19
C SER A 522 -12.51 -19.24 19.48
N THR A 523 -12.62 -19.55 18.19
CA THR A 523 -13.86 -19.38 17.42
C THR A 523 -14.94 -20.32 17.92
N ILE A 524 -14.58 -21.57 18.24
CA ILE A 524 -15.49 -22.56 18.80
C ILE A 524 -15.97 -22.10 20.18
N ALA A 525 -15.05 -21.73 21.07
CA ALA A 525 -15.38 -21.19 22.38
C ALA A 525 -16.33 -19.99 22.28
N ARG A 526 -16.08 -19.07 21.34
CA ARG A 526 -16.91 -17.89 21.12
C ARG A 526 -18.35 -18.23 20.77
N LEU A 527 -18.60 -19.24 19.91
CA LEU A 527 -19.95 -19.69 19.59
C LEU A 527 -20.66 -20.27 20.83
N ILE A 528 -19.95 -21.04 21.63
CA ILE A 528 -20.49 -21.62 22.88
C ILE A 528 -20.81 -20.51 23.89
N ASP A 529 -19.91 -19.51 24.05
CA ASP A 529 -20.10 -18.34 24.91
C ASP A 529 -21.27 -17.47 24.46
N MET A 530 -21.55 -17.42 23.16
CA MET A 530 -22.75 -16.75 22.63
C MET A 530 -24.05 -17.47 22.99
N GLY A 531 -23.98 -18.67 23.55
CA GLY A 531 -25.12 -19.49 23.95
C GLY A 531 -25.51 -20.56 22.93
N VAL A 532 -24.69 -20.85 21.93
CA VAL A 532 -24.94 -21.98 21.01
C VAL A 532 -24.55 -23.27 21.69
N PRO A 533 -25.45 -24.28 21.76
CA PRO A 533 -25.12 -25.58 22.34
C PRO A 533 -23.95 -26.26 21.62
N ALA A 534 -23.01 -26.83 22.38
CA ALA A 534 -21.79 -27.44 21.85
C ALA A 534 -22.07 -28.54 20.81
N PHE A 535 -23.15 -29.35 21.00
CA PHE A 535 -23.51 -30.41 20.05
C PHE A 535 -23.94 -29.86 18.68
N LEU A 536 -24.55 -28.66 18.62
CA LEU A 536 -24.89 -28.01 17.36
C LEU A 536 -23.64 -27.45 16.68
N VAL A 537 -22.73 -26.87 17.45
CA VAL A 537 -21.43 -26.37 16.94
C VAL A 537 -20.63 -27.52 16.35
N ALA A 538 -20.47 -28.60 17.09
CA ALA A 538 -19.75 -29.81 16.67
C ALA A 538 -20.33 -30.46 15.41
N SER A 539 -21.65 -30.45 15.26
CA SER A 539 -22.32 -31.09 14.13
C SER A 539 -22.34 -30.24 12.86
N ALA A 540 -22.40 -28.92 13.00
CA ALA A 540 -22.53 -28.01 11.87
C ALA A 540 -21.19 -27.58 11.27
N LEU A 541 -20.14 -27.37 12.11
CA LEU A 541 -18.86 -26.87 11.63
C LEU A 541 -18.11 -27.92 10.79
N THR A 542 -17.64 -27.51 9.64
CA THR A 542 -16.74 -28.26 8.74
C THR A 542 -15.31 -27.75 8.82
N LEU A 543 -15.14 -26.44 8.87
CA LEU A 543 -13.81 -25.81 8.90
C LEU A 543 -13.87 -24.45 9.58
N VAL A 544 -12.82 -24.13 10.33
CA VAL A 544 -12.56 -22.79 10.84
C VAL A 544 -11.23 -22.29 10.28
N LEU A 545 -11.19 -21.03 9.83
CA LEU A 545 -10.03 -20.39 9.25
C LEU A 545 -9.78 -19.05 9.95
N ALA A 546 -8.63 -18.91 10.61
CA ALA A 546 -8.20 -17.61 11.12
C ALA A 546 -7.23 -16.95 10.15
N GLN A 547 -7.35 -15.61 10.00
CA GLN A 547 -6.64 -14.84 8.98
C GLN A 547 -6.06 -13.53 9.51
N ARG A 548 -4.83 -13.22 9.08
CA ARG A 548 -4.16 -11.93 9.26
C ARG A 548 -3.55 -11.48 7.94
N LEU A 549 -3.29 -10.16 7.82
CA LEU A 549 -2.54 -9.60 6.70
C LEU A 549 -1.18 -9.06 7.19
N ALA A 550 -0.10 -9.53 6.59
CA ALA A 550 1.24 -9.00 6.74
C ALA A 550 1.65 -8.21 5.50
N ARG A 551 2.49 -7.19 5.65
CA ARG A 551 3.07 -6.47 4.52
C ARG A 551 4.11 -7.35 3.82
N ARG A 552 4.20 -7.21 2.51
CA ARG A 552 5.20 -7.92 1.70
C ARG A 552 6.47 -7.09 1.57
N VAL A 553 7.61 -7.76 1.53
CA VAL A 553 8.88 -7.13 1.13
C VAL A 553 8.74 -6.62 -0.31
N CYS A 554 9.17 -5.40 -0.55
CA CYS A 554 9.14 -4.81 -1.89
C CYS A 554 10.04 -5.60 -2.84
N GLY A 555 9.48 -6.08 -3.96
CA GLY A 555 10.22 -6.89 -4.93
C GLY A 555 11.38 -6.14 -5.60
N ASP A 556 11.25 -4.82 -5.76
CA ASP A 556 12.23 -3.99 -6.48
C ASP A 556 13.48 -3.65 -5.64
N CYS A 557 13.35 -3.67 -4.31
CA CYS A 557 14.48 -3.34 -3.42
C CYS A 557 14.78 -4.44 -2.39
N ARG A 558 14.31 -5.66 -2.65
CA ARG A 558 14.56 -6.83 -1.82
C ARG A 558 16.05 -7.19 -1.82
N GLU A 559 16.63 -7.33 -0.64
CA GLU A 559 18.00 -7.81 -0.46
C GLU A 559 18.04 -8.92 0.59
N PRO A 560 18.91 -9.93 0.42
CA PRO A 560 19.12 -10.94 1.44
C PRO A 560 19.94 -10.35 2.60
N TYR A 561 19.69 -10.82 3.83
CA TYR A 561 20.51 -10.53 4.99
C TYR A 561 20.63 -11.77 5.87
N GLU A 562 21.73 -11.86 6.63
CA GLU A 562 21.90 -12.89 7.65
C GLU A 562 21.28 -12.37 8.95
N ALA A 563 20.27 -13.09 9.45
CA ALA A 563 19.63 -12.74 10.72
C ALA A 563 20.61 -13.02 11.88
N GLN A 564 20.61 -12.15 12.87
CA GLN A 564 21.36 -12.36 14.09
C GLN A 564 20.65 -13.38 14.99
N GLU A 565 21.38 -14.07 15.86
CA GLU A 565 20.78 -15.07 16.77
C GLU A 565 19.66 -14.48 17.63
N GLU A 566 19.75 -13.22 17.99
CA GLU A 566 18.75 -12.49 18.78
C GLU A 566 17.40 -12.38 18.04
N ASP A 567 17.43 -12.18 16.73
CA ASP A 567 16.23 -12.13 15.87
C ASP A 567 15.56 -13.52 15.76
N LEU A 568 16.30 -14.59 16.02
CA LEU A 568 15.88 -15.98 15.86
C LEU A 568 15.34 -16.60 17.16
N VAL A 569 15.67 -16.05 18.33
CA VAL A 569 15.24 -16.55 19.64
C VAL A 569 13.71 -16.77 19.73
N PRO A 570 12.86 -15.86 19.24
CA PRO A 570 11.42 -16.07 19.27
C PRO A 570 10.92 -17.25 18.40
N TYR A 571 11.78 -17.81 17.57
CA TYR A 571 11.46 -18.78 16.53
C TYR A 571 12.20 -20.10 16.66
N GLY A 572 13.03 -20.28 17.71
CA GLY A 572 13.95 -21.40 17.85
C GLY A 572 13.35 -22.78 17.63
N HIS A 573 12.09 -22.99 18.06
CA HIS A 573 11.40 -24.26 17.87
C HIS A 573 10.88 -24.50 16.42
N VAL A 574 10.67 -23.43 15.63
CA VAL A 574 10.24 -23.54 14.22
C VAL A 574 11.43 -23.66 13.28
N LEU A 575 12.56 -23.07 13.67
CA LEU A 575 13.79 -23.10 12.89
C LEU A 575 14.66 -24.35 13.14
N GLN A 576 14.31 -25.17 14.15
CA GLN A 576 15.01 -26.41 14.44
C GLN A 576 14.97 -27.33 13.21
N GLY A 577 16.12 -27.63 12.66
CA GLY A 577 16.30 -28.52 11.50
C GLY A 577 16.34 -27.85 10.13
N LEU A 578 16.18 -26.50 10.02
CA LEU A 578 16.18 -25.81 8.73
C LEU A 578 17.57 -25.35 8.24
N GLY A 579 18.64 -25.54 9.05
CA GLY A 579 19.99 -25.09 8.69
C GLY A 579 20.14 -23.56 8.64
N ARG A 580 21.06 -23.06 7.82
CA ARG A 580 21.21 -21.61 7.59
C ARG A 580 20.07 -21.10 6.72
N VAL A 581 19.24 -20.24 7.27
CA VAL A 581 18.10 -19.62 6.57
C VAL A 581 18.50 -18.21 6.15
N THR A 582 18.33 -17.89 4.87
CA THR A 582 18.52 -16.55 4.34
C THR A 582 17.24 -15.77 4.50
N PHE A 583 17.30 -14.66 5.20
CA PHE A 583 16.19 -13.73 5.36
C PHE A 583 16.28 -12.61 4.31
N PHE A 584 15.18 -11.90 4.13
CA PHE A 584 15.10 -10.81 3.16
C PHE A 584 14.50 -9.57 3.81
N ARG A 585 15.01 -8.41 3.42
CA ARG A 585 14.44 -7.11 3.79
C ARG A 585 14.37 -6.19 2.58
N GLY A 586 13.55 -5.18 2.65
CA GLY A 586 13.52 -4.13 1.64
C GLY A 586 14.42 -2.96 2.04
N LYS A 587 15.35 -2.60 1.17
CA LYS A 587 16.26 -1.46 1.37
C LYS A 587 15.56 -0.10 1.41
N GLY A 588 14.36 -0.05 0.85
CA GLY A 588 13.63 1.17 0.55
C GLY A 588 13.95 1.67 -0.85
N CYS A 589 12.93 1.84 -1.65
CA CYS A 589 13.03 2.42 -3.00
C CYS A 589 11.81 3.30 -3.27
N ARG A 590 11.82 4.00 -4.37
CA ARG A 590 10.71 4.88 -4.77
C ARG A 590 9.40 4.12 -4.96
N THR A 591 9.45 2.89 -5.48
CA THR A 591 8.26 2.04 -5.69
C THR A 591 7.53 1.70 -4.40
N CYS A 592 8.24 1.57 -3.28
CA CYS A 592 7.66 1.33 -1.95
C CYS A 592 7.62 2.59 -1.07
N ASN A 593 7.80 3.78 -1.62
CA ASN A 593 7.90 5.04 -0.88
C ASN A 593 8.94 4.97 0.26
N PHE A 594 10.10 4.37 -0.01
CA PHE A 594 11.23 4.15 0.90
C PHE A 594 10.92 3.33 2.16
N THR A 595 9.76 2.67 2.22
CA THR A 595 9.37 1.84 3.37
C THR A 595 9.99 0.44 3.35
N GLY A 596 10.56 -0.01 2.22
CA GLY A 596 11.02 -1.38 2.03
C GLY A 596 9.89 -2.40 1.85
N MET A 597 8.62 -2.00 2.02
CA MET A 597 7.45 -2.87 2.00
C MET A 597 6.45 -2.40 0.95
N ARG A 598 5.80 -3.34 0.24
CA ARG A 598 4.76 -3.04 -0.73
C ARG A 598 3.78 -4.18 -0.91
N GLY A 599 2.50 -3.87 -0.76
CA GLY A 599 1.43 -4.84 -0.83
C GLY A 599 1.33 -5.72 0.42
N ARG A 600 0.35 -6.62 0.42
CA ARG A 600 0.03 -7.47 1.57
C ARG A 600 -0.03 -8.92 1.14
N VAL A 601 0.20 -9.84 2.09
CA VAL A 601 0.00 -11.27 1.95
C VAL A 601 -0.83 -11.75 3.12
N ALA A 602 -1.78 -12.63 2.86
CA ALA A 602 -2.56 -13.24 3.92
C ALA A 602 -1.78 -14.38 4.58
N ILE A 603 -1.97 -14.50 5.88
CA ILE A 603 -1.46 -15.57 6.72
C ILE A 603 -2.67 -16.28 7.27
N TYR A 604 -2.68 -17.60 7.16
CA TYR A 604 -3.81 -18.44 7.52
C TYR A 604 -3.47 -19.42 8.63
N GLU A 605 -4.42 -19.68 9.49
CA GLU A 605 -4.50 -20.84 10.36
C GLU A 605 -5.78 -21.58 9.96
N VAL A 606 -5.66 -22.80 9.48
CA VAL A 606 -6.80 -23.58 8.95
C VAL A 606 -6.99 -24.81 9.80
N MET A 607 -8.18 -24.96 10.37
CA MET A 607 -8.57 -26.04 11.25
C MET A 607 -9.79 -26.77 10.67
N PRO A 608 -9.60 -27.87 9.95
CA PRO A 608 -10.68 -28.78 9.62
C PRO A 608 -11.27 -29.41 10.89
N ILE A 609 -12.56 -29.57 10.95
CA ILE A 609 -13.24 -30.17 12.12
C ILE A 609 -13.32 -31.68 11.94
N SER A 610 -12.28 -32.36 12.39
CA SER A 610 -12.22 -33.85 12.39
C SER A 610 -13.19 -34.46 13.39
N PRO A 611 -13.50 -35.79 13.30
CA PRO A 611 -14.31 -36.49 14.29
C PRO A 611 -13.78 -36.34 15.71
N GLU A 612 -12.45 -36.37 15.90
CA GLU A 612 -11.80 -36.26 17.20
C GLU A 612 -11.91 -34.81 17.75
N ILE A 613 -11.84 -33.81 16.90
CA ILE A 613 -12.07 -32.40 17.29
C ILE A 613 -13.54 -32.22 17.68
N ARG A 614 -14.48 -32.84 16.95
CA ARG A 614 -15.92 -32.83 17.31
C ARG A 614 -16.16 -33.40 18.70
N ASP A 615 -15.50 -34.51 19.03
CA ASP A 615 -15.61 -35.13 20.36
C ASP A 615 -15.10 -34.19 21.47
N LEU A 616 -13.97 -33.48 21.25
CA LEU A 616 -13.50 -32.48 22.21
C LEU A 616 -14.49 -31.33 22.38
N VAL A 617 -15.09 -30.86 21.28
CA VAL A 617 -16.10 -29.78 21.32
C VAL A 617 -17.35 -30.25 22.09
N LEU A 618 -17.82 -31.47 21.88
CA LEU A 618 -18.96 -32.05 22.60
C LEU A 618 -18.74 -32.11 24.11
N HIS A 619 -17.50 -32.39 24.53
CA HIS A 619 -17.11 -32.44 25.93
C HIS A 619 -16.70 -31.07 26.52
N ASN A 620 -16.89 -29.97 25.78
CA ASN A 620 -16.44 -28.61 26.17
C ASN A 620 -14.98 -28.58 26.59
N ALA A 621 -14.11 -29.28 25.88
CA ALA A 621 -12.68 -29.31 26.15
C ALA A 621 -12.05 -27.91 26.05
N PRO A 622 -11.01 -27.61 26.83
CA PRO A 622 -10.28 -26.33 26.74
C PRO A 622 -9.73 -26.08 25.34
N THR A 623 -9.69 -24.80 24.95
CA THR A 623 -9.15 -24.39 23.62
C THR A 623 -7.71 -24.87 23.40
N ALA A 624 -6.92 -25.05 24.46
CA ALA A 624 -5.56 -25.56 24.41
C ALA A 624 -5.52 -27.03 23.92
N GLU A 625 -6.43 -27.89 24.37
CA GLU A 625 -6.51 -29.30 23.95
C GLU A 625 -6.94 -29.39 22.49
N ILE A 626 -7.95 -28.61 22.09
CA ILE A 626 -8.40 -28.53 20.69
C ILE A 626 -7.22 -28.10 19.80
N ARG A 627 -6.44 -27.09 20.24
CA ARG A 627 -5.26 -26.61 19.51
C ARG A 627 -4.19 -27.70 19.36
N GLN A 628 -3.85 -28.40 20.44
CA GLN A 628 -2.86 -29.48 20.42
C GLN A 628 -3.27 -30.60 19.46
N LEU A 629 -4.53 -31.02 19.52
CA LEU A 629 -5.05 -32.03 18.63
C LEU A 629 -5.04 -31.56 17.16
N ALA A 630 -5.52 -30.37 16.89
CA ALA A 630 -5.50 -29.80 15.54
C ALA A 630 -4.08 -29.70 14.97
N GLN A 631 -3.09 -29.28 15.78
CA GLN A 631 -1.69 -29.25 15.38
C GLN A 631 -1.13 -30.65 15.10
N SER A 632 -1.49 -31.65 15.89
CA SER A 632 -1.09 -33.04 15.62
C SER A 632 -1.68 -33.60 14.32
N GLN A 633 -2.79 -33.03 13.84
CA GLN A 633 -3.47 -33.37 12.59
C GLN A 633 -2.99 -32.52 11.39
N GLY A 634 -1.98 -31.66 11.60
CA GLY A 634 -1.35 -30.89 10.53
C GLY A 634 -1.69 -29.38 10.48
N MET A 635 -2.55 -28.90 11.38
CA MET A 635 -2.81 -27.47 11.51
C MET A 635 -1.52 -26.73 11.89
N ARG A 636 -1.22 -25.67 11.18
CA ARG A 636 -0.17 -24.71 11.57
C ARG A 636 -0.81 -23.47 12.14
N THR A 637 -0.28 -22.99 13.27
CA THR A 637 -0.74 -21.72 13.86
C THR A 637 -0.43 -20.54 12.94
N LEU A 638 -1.16 -19.43 13.13
CA LEU A 638 -0.86 -18.16 12.41
C LEU A 638 0.63 -17.81 12.48
N ARG A 639 1.26 -17.98 13.66
CA ARG A 639 2.68 -17.67 13.85
C ARG A 639 3.59 -18.61 13.06
N GLN A 640 3.31 -19.90 13.01
CA GLN A 640 4.08 -20.87 12.23
C GLN A 640 3.96 -20.58 10.72
N ASN A 641 2.76 -20.33 10.22
CA ASN A 641 2.55 -19.98 8.81
C ASN A 641 3.19 -18.61 8.44
N ALA A 642 3.12 -17.63 9.35
CA ALA A 642 3.80 -16.36 9.14
C ALA A 642 5.32 -16.51 9.01
N LEU A 643 5.93 -17.40 9.82
CA LEU A 643 7.36 -17.70 9.74
C LEU A 643 7.76 -18.37 8.43
N LEU A 644 6.91 -19.25 7.90
CA LEU A 644 7.16 -19.81 6.56
C LEU A 644 7.22 -18.69 5.50
N LYS A 645 6.36 -17.67 5.62
CA LYS A 645 6.40 -16.50 4.72
C LYS A 645 7.67 -15.65 4.88
N VAL A 646 8.28 -15.64 6.06
CA VAL A 646 9.61 -14.99 6.25
C VAL A 646 10.69 -15.81 5.56
N ILE A 647 10.68 -17.14 5.72
CA ILE A 647 11.65 -18.05 5.07
C ILE A 647 11.55 -17.97 3.55
N GLU A 648 10.33 -17.86 2.99
CA GLU A 648 10.09 -17.60 1.57
C GLU A 648 10.57 -16.21 1.13
N GLY A 649 10.91 -15.33 2.08
CA GLY A 649 11.28 -13.94 1.83
C GLY A 649 10.12 -13.08 1.36
N THR A 650 8.89 -13.47 1.67
CA THR A 650 7.69 -12.71 1.32
C THR A 650 7.45 -11.56 2.29
N THR A 651 7.75 -11.75 3.58
CA THR A 651 7.61 -10.76 4.66
C THR A 651 8.84 -10.75 5.57
N ILE A 652 8.83 -9.90 6.59
CA ILE A 652 9.92 -9.76 7.56
C ILE A 652 9.48 -10.22 8.95
N VAL A 653 10.45 -10.46 9.82
CA VAL A 653 10.26 -10.94 11.20
C VAL A 653 9.38 -9.97 12.02
N GLU A 654 9.62 -8.68 11.92
CA GLU A 654 8.90 -7.63 12.65
C GLU A 654 7.41 -7.62 12.28
N GLU A 655 7.08 -7.89 11.01
CA GLU A 655 5.70 -8.00 10.57
C GLU A 655 5.00 -9.23 11.17
N VAL A 656 5.72 -10.36 11.28
CA VAL A 656 5.17 -11.55 11.94
C VAL A 656 4.84 -11.25 13.39
N LEU A 657 5.74 -10.60 14.13
CA LEU A 657 5.49 -10.18 15.50
C LEU A 657 4.28 -9.25 15.56
N ARG A 658 4.23 -8.21 14.74
CA ARG A 658 3.13 -7.24 14.71
C ARG A 658 1.75 -7.89 14.52
N VAL A 659 1.64 -8.92 13.68
CA VAL A 659 0.35 -9.52 13.33
C VAL A 659 -0.01 -10.77 14.14
N THR A 660 0.95 -11.34 14.90
CA THR A 660 0.75 -12.57 15.70
C THR A 660 0.94 -12.38 17.20
N LEU A 661 1.32 -11.19 17.67
CA LEU A 661 1.35 -10.82 19.09
C LEU A 661 -0.06 -10.42 19.54
N THR A 662 -0.95 -11.37 19.70
CA THR A 662 -2.26 -11.19 20.34
C THR A 662 -2.55 -12.35 21.24
#